data_0ba585078307170612ad22c057281415
#
_entry.id   0ba585078307170612ad22c057281415
#
_cell.length_a   1.000
_cell.length_b   1.000
_cell.length_c   1.000
_cell.angle_alpha   90.00
_cell.angle_beta   90.00
_cell.angle_gamma   90.00
#
_symmetry.space_group_name_H-M   'P 1'
#
loop_
_entity.id
_entity.type
_entity.pdbx_description
1 polymer ?
#
loop_
_entity_poly.entity_id
_entity_poly.type
_entity_poly.pdbx_seq_one_letter_code
_entity_poly.pdbx_strand_id
1 'polypeptide(L)'
;MNKLTTLMLSMLFVLPTIQAQEITSKTQKGHTNQNKFRQLKDVLATPNSQRTASGAPGVNYSQQKVDYTMSIVLDDDNEKITGNETITYHNNSDDTLKYLWVQLDQNVRAKDSKTPDITPSSKIPEKLNKRWYNAMFNEPFDGGFNIMSVKNLDGSDLSHTINQTMMRINLEKPLASGEKFEFKISWWYNINNHRVNRGRSGFEHFPEDGNNNYVIAQFYPRLCVYDNVEGWQNDQFWGRSEFALEFGDFTVDITVPSDHIMQATGVLKNEKEVLTKKQQKRLQEAKNTFDKPVVIHSQEEAISAEKNRSKKTKTWKYYAENVRDYAFATSRKFIWDGMAVDINGRSVMAYSLYSKEANPLYGDHSTLATAQTLKTYSKYTFDYPYHKAVSVDGQMGMEYPQMAFNPGRPDLPDGGYSDRMKYLMIKVTIHEVGHNFFPMIVNSDERQWTWMDEGLNSYVEMLAELDYDPNFPLRRGLPKNIVSYMDGDQSKIAPIMSKGDNVYSFGNNAYGKPATALWILRETIMGPELFDHAFKTYSQRWMFKHPTPSDFFRSMEDASAMDLDWFWRGWFYSTDVTDIGIKGVKKFFKQDADKDVNFIEDTSEGLTFSSENAKKADSNFFYEITFNKPGGLVMPIIAEYTYKDGTKERKVYPAQIWRYNDNEITKVVKSDKEIVNITIDPDLETADVDTSNNSFPIQQESKFNKFKNKIKG
;
A
#
# COMPACT_ATOMS: atom_id res chain seq x y z
N MET A 1 -60.74 -68.45 -32.69
CA MET A 1 -59.76 -68.40 -33.77
C MET A 1 -58.84 -67.26 -33.41
N ASN A 2 -57.61 -67.61 -33.32
CA ASN A 2 -56.36 -66.80 -33.08
C ASN A 2 -56.30 -65.85 -31.95
N LYS A 3 -55.71 -66.36 -30.88
CA LYS A 3 -55.15 -65.59 -29.72
C LYS A 3 -53.80 -65.02 -30.18
N LEU A 4 -53.70 -63.73 -30.23
CA LEU A 4 -52.38 -63.04 -30.28
C LEU A 4 -51.93 -62.77 -28.83
N THR A 5 -50.93 -63.48 -28.42
CA THR A 5 -50.30 -63.31 -27.16
C THR A 5 -49.39 -62.10 -27.24
N THR A 6 -49.73 -61.00 -26.55
CA THR A 6 -48.89 -59.82 -26.42
C THR A 6 -47.82 -60.13 -25.41
N LEU A 7 -46.58 -60.30 -25.82
CA LEU A 7 -45.41 -60.41 -24.98
C LEU A 7 -45.01 -59.00 -24.55
N MET A 8 -45.31 -58.60 -23.32
CA MET A 8 -44.77 -57.39 -22.74
C MET A 8 -43.31 -57.65 -22.34
N LEU A 9 -42.42 -57.15 -23.14
CA LEU A 9 -40.99 -57.08 -22.85
C LEU A 9 -40.79 -55.94 -21.81
N SER A 10 -40.73 -56.26 -20.54
CA SER A 10 -40.28 -55.33 -19.50
C SER A 10 -38.77 -55.12 -19.66
N MET A 11 -38.39 -54.09 -20.45
CA MET A 11 -37.05 -53.56 -20.37
C MET A 11 -36.84 -52.93 -18.99
N LEU A 12 -36.21 -53.65 -18.08
CA LEU A 12 -35.56 -53.04 -16.91
C LEU A 12 -34.43 -52.15 -17.43
N PHE A 13 -34.69 -50.84 -17.47
CA PHE A 13 -33.61 -49.87 -17.49
C PHE A 13 -32.86 -49.96 -16.16
N VAL A 14 -31.80 -50.77 -16.11
CA VAL A 14 -30.77 -50.64 -15.15
C VAL A 14 -30.04 -49.32 -15.48
N LEU A 15 -30.50 -48.22 -14.90
CA LEU A 15 -29.71 -47.03 -14.83
C LEU A 15 -28.43 -47.45 -14.04
N PRO A 16 -27.24 -47.37 -14.64
CA PRO A 16 -26.05 -47.43 -13.84
C PRO A 16 -26.14 -46.21 -12.92
N THR A 17 -26.39 -46.45 -11.65
CA THR A 17 -26.01 -45.47 -10.61
C THR A 17 -24.52 -45.25 -10.81
N ILE A 18 -24.17 -44.19 -11.52
CA ILE A 18 -22.85 -43.59 -11.42
C ILE A 18 -22.81 -43.15 -9.96
N GLN A 19 -22.39 -44.06 -9.08
CA GLN A 19 -21.79 -43.62 -7.86
C GLN A 19 -20.63 -42.77 -8.32
N ALA A 20 -20.77 -41.44 -8.20
CA ALA A 20 -19.65 -40.57 -8.17
C ALA A 20 -18.74 -41.17 -7.12
N GLN A 21 -17.71 -41.88 -7.57
CA GLN A 21 -16.63 -42.26 -6.70
C GLN A 21 -16.16 -40.96 -6.12
N GLU A 22 -16.49 -40.71 -4.86
CA GLU A 22 -15.77 -39.70 -4.10
C GLU A 22 -14.29 -40.04 -4.34
N ILE A 23 -13.65 -39.23 -5.17
CA ILE A 23 -12.22 -39.21 -5.29
C ILE A 23 -11.76 -38.76 -3.93
N THR A 24 -11.65 -39.73 -3.02
CA THR A 24 -11.09 -39.46 -1.72
C THR A 24 -9.68 -38.98 -2.00
N SER A 25 -9.37 -37.78 -1.59
CA SER A 25 -8.11 -37.06 -1.78
C SER A 25 -6.87 -37.78 -1.19
N LYS A 26 -7.02 -39.03 -0.78
CA LYS A 26 -5.95 -39.87 -0.22
C LYS A 26 -4.76 -40.09 -1.15
N THR A 27 -4.93 -39.97 -2.46
CA THR A 27 -3.87 -40.14 -3.45
C THR A 27 -3.12 -38.86 -3.80
N GLN A 28 -3.56 -37.71 -3.29
CA GLN A 28 -3.02 -36.41 -3.70
C GLN A 28 -2.28 -35.64 -2.59
N LYS A 29 -2.07 -36.26 -1.42
CA LYS A 29 -1.31 -35.59 -0.34
C LYS A 29 0.14 -35.36 -0.77
N GLY A 30 0.51 -34.09 -0.84
CA GLY A 30 1.91 -33.67 -0.86
C GLY A 30 2.58 -33.52 -2.23
N HIS A 31 1.99 -34.03 -3.35
CA HIS A 31 2.68 -34.07 -4.64
C HIS A 31 1.81 -33.56 -5.82
N THR A 32 0.94 -32.63 -5.57
CA THR A 32 0.04 -32.07 -6.57
C THR A 32 0.48 -30.67 -6.96
N ASN A 33 -0.30 -30.03 -7.84
CA ASN A 33 -0.19 -28.61 -8.16
C ASN A 33 -0.28 -27.66 -6.93
N GLN A 34 -0.57 -28.20 -5.73
CA GLN A 34 -0.63 -27.47 -4.47
C GLN A 34 0.72 -27.41 -3.74
N ASN A 35 1.79 -28.04 -4.26
CA ASN A 35 3.11 -27.95 -3.69
C ASN A 35 3.54 -26.47 -3.55
N LYS A 36 3.80 -26.06 -2.32
CA LYS A 36 4.15 -24.67 -1.96
C LYS A 36 5.49 -24.22 -2.54
N PHE A 37 6.38 -25.16 -2.88
CA PHE A 37 7.69 -24.92 -3.51
C PHE A 37 7.67 -25.05 -5.04
N ARG A 38 6.50 -25.21 -5.66
CA ARG A 38 6.38 -25.16 -7.12
C ARG A 38 6.86 -23.81 -7.64
N GLN A 39 7.56 -23.82 -8.77
CA GLN A 39 8.04 -22.60 -9.41
C GLN A 39 6.90 -21.61 -9.64
N LEU A 40 7.11 -20.33 -9.28
CA LEU A 40 6.12 -19.28 -9.48
C LEU A 40 6.08 -18.82 -10.94
N LYS A 41 7.11 -19.09 -11.71
CA LYS A 41 7.28 -18.68 -13.12
C LYS A 41 6.10 -19.07 -14.02
N ASP A 42 5.33 -20.10 -13.65
CA ASP A 42 4.10 -20.51 -14.38
C ASP A 42 3.01 -19.45 -14.35
N VAL A 43 2.96 -18.59 -13.33
CA VAL A 43 1.91 -17.56 -13.13
C VAL A 43 2.41 -16.15 -13.35
N LEU A 44 3.73 -15.94 -13.38
CA LEU A 44 4.32 -14.65 -13.69
C LEU A 44 4.32 -14.41 -15.20
N ALA A 45 4.16 -13.16 -15.61
CA ALA A 45 4.27 -12.79 -17.04
C ALA A 45 5.59 -13.27 -17.63
N THR A 46 5.55 -13.83 -18.85
CA THR A 46 6.75 -14.32 -19.53
C THR A 46 7.71 -13.16 -19.83
N PRO A 47 9.00 -13.29 -19.48
CA PRO A 47 9.99 -12.28 -19.81
C PRO A 47 10.11 -12.07 -21.33
N ASN A 48 10.38 -10.81 -21.70
CA ASN A 48 10.55 -10.41 -23.11
C ASN A 48 11.60 -9.28 -23.23
N SER A 49 11.73 -8.68 -24.40
CA SER A 49 12.70 -7.60 -24.63
C SER A 49 12.35 -6.28 -23.93
N GLN A 50 11.11 -6.12 -23.45
CA GLN A 50 10.69 -4.94 -22.66
C GLN A 50 10.80 -5.18 -21.14
N ARG A 51 10.61 -6.44 -20.68
CA ARG A 51 10.66 -6.82 -19.26
C ARG A 51 11.46 -8.11 -19.10
N THR A 52 12.65 -7.99 -18.51
CA THR A 52 13.63 -9.08 -18.48
C THR A 52 13.33 -10.14 -17.41
N ALA A 53 13.99 -11.28 -17.50
CA ALA A 53 13.91 -12.34 -16.50
C ALA A 53 14.51 -11.94 -15.15
N SER A 54 15.37 -10.94 -15.09
CA SER A 54 15.90 -10.38 -13.85
C SER A 54 14.97 -9.36 -13.18
N GLY A 55 13.78 -9.11 -13.77
CA GLY A 55 12.85 -8.09 -13.27
C GLY A 55 13.25 -6.66 -13.62
N ALA A 56 14.27 -6.47 -14.45
CA ALA A 56 14.68 -5.15 -14.92
C ALA A 56 13.93 -4.76 -16.21
N PRO A 57 13.77 -3.45 -16.49
CA PRO A 57 13.38 -2.99 -17.82
C PRO A 57 14.35 -3.52 -18.88
N GLY A 58 13.80 -4.00 -19.99
CA GLY A 58 14.59 -4.52 -21.11
C GLY A 58 15.06 -3.44 -22.07
N VAL A 59 15.87 -3.84 -23.06
CA VAL A 59 16.44 -2.89 -24.05
C VAL A 59 15.39 -2.21 -24.92
N ASN A 60 14.22 -2.84 -25.08
CA ASN A 60 13.11 -2.29 -25.85
C ASN A 60 11.98 -1.76 -24.93
N TYR A 61 12.27 -1.54 -23.62
CA TYR A 61 11.27 -0.95 -22.74
C TYR A 61 10.83 0.40 -23.27
N SER A 62 9.52 0.55 -23.44
CA SER A 62 8.90 1.79 -23.87
C SER A 62 7.73 2.14 -22.95
N GLN A 63 7.47 3.40 -22.78
CA GLN A 63 6.26 3.94 -22.13
C GLN A 63 5.87 5.23 -22.81
N GLN A 64 4.61 5.58 -22.72
CA GLN A 64 4.08 6.80 -23.30
C GLN A 64 4.58 8.02 -22.51
N LYS A 65 4.41 9.21 -23.07
CA LYS A 65 4.60 10.48 -22.40
C LYS A 65 3.39 11.36 -22.66
N VAL A 66 2.93 12.10 -21.64
CA VAL A 66 1.79 13.01 -21.80
C VAL A 66 2.10 14.36 -21.17
N ASP A 67 2.25 15.38 -22.00
CA ASP A 67 2.50 16.75 -21.55
C ASP A 67 1.18 17.55 -21.47
N TYR A 68 1.07 18.40 -20.44
CA TYR A 68 -0.11 19.20 -20.19
C TYR A 68 0.22 20.69 -20.09
N THR A 69 -0.54 21.52 -20.78
CA THR A 69 -0.57 22.97 -20.55
C THR A 69 -1.95 23.36 -20.09
N MET A 70 -2.07 23.83 -18.84
CA MET A 70 -3.36 24.07 -18.21
C MET A 70 -3.53 25.53 -17.77
N SER A 71 -4.75 26.04 -17.89
CA SER A 71 -5.21 27.28 -17.28
C SER A 71 -6.43 27.00 -16.40
N ILE A 72 -6.28 27.23 -15.10
CA ILE A 72 -7.25 26.87 -14.06
C ILE A 72 -7.72 28.12 -13.33
N VAL A 73 -9.01 28.21 -13.10
CA VAL A 73 -9.63 29.27 -12.29
C VAL A 73 -10.43 28.69 -11.16
N LEU A 74 -10.06 29.04 -9.93
CA LEU A 74 -10.81 28.73 -8.72
C LEU A 74 -11.75 29.88 -8.40
N ASP A 75 -13.04 29.63 -8.46
CA ASP A 75 -14.10 30.56 -8.00
C ASP A 75 -14.40 30.21 -6.52
N ASP A 76 -13.87 31.05 -5.61
CA ASP A 76 -14.01 30.87 -4.15
C ASP A 76 -15.43 31.26 -3.65
N ASP A 77 -16.16 32.09 -4.42
CA ASP A 77 -17.52 32.50 -4.04
C ASP A 77 -18.57 31.42 -4.40
N ASN A 78 -18.30 30.57 -5.41
CA ASN A 78 -19.22 29.54 -5.89
C ASN A 78 -18.64 28.12 -5.72
N GLU A 79 -17.52 27.96 -5.05
CA GLU A 79 -16.79 26.68 -4.85
C GLU A 79 -16.70 25.85 -6.15
N LYS A 80 -16.18 26.49 -7.21
CA LYS A 80 -16.15 25.93 -8.56
C LYS A 80 -14.76 26.01 -9.18
N ILE A 81 -14.39 24.98 -9.94
CA ILE A 81 -13.22 25.01 -10.81
C ILE A 81 -13.65 25.06 -12.27
N THR A 82 -12.99 25.92 -13.03
CA THR A 82 -13.03 25.94 -14.49
C THR A 82 -11.62 25.72 -15.03
N GLY A 83 -11.48 24.81 -15.96
CA GLY A 83 -10.18 24.46 -16.54
C GLY A 83 -10.22 24.37 -18.06
N ASN A 84 -9.08 24.72 -18.65
CA ASN A 84 -8.77 24.47 -20.05
C ASN A 84 -7.39 23.83 -20.12
N GLU A 85 -7.25 22.78 -20.89
CA GLU A 85 -5.97 22.11 -21.11
C GLU A 85 -5.69 21.89 -22.58
N THR A 86 -4.41 21.93 -22.92
CA THR A 86 -3.86 21.38 -24.14
C THR A 86 -3.02 20.17 -23.74
N ILE A 87 -3.32 19.04 -24.33
CA ILE A 87 -2.70 17.75 -24.05
C ILE A 87 -1.86 17.37 -25.25
N THR A 88 -0.60 16.99 -25.03
CA THR A 88 0.29 16.40 -26.02
C THR A 88 0.58 14.97 -25.65
N TYR A 89 0.02 14.02 -26.38
CA TYR A 89 0.24 12.59 -26.20
C TYR A 89 1.33 12.09 -27.16
N HIS A 90 2.36 11.45 -26.63
CA HIS A 90 3.45 10.86 -27.41
C HIS A 90 3.30 9.34 -27.43
N ASN A 91 3.10 8.77 -28.61
CA ASN A 91 3.04 7.32 -28.78
C ASN A 91 4.46 6.75 -28.94
N ASN A 92 5.04 6.31 -27.84
CA ASN A 92 6.38 5.68 -27.81
C ASN A 92 6.32 4.15 -27.91
N SER A 93 5.13 3.55 -28.02
CA SER A 93 4.97 2.10 -28.22
C SER A 93 5.21 1.70 -29.69
N ASP A 94 5.37 0.42 -29.93
CA ASP A 94 5.43 -0.14 -31.28
C ASP A 94 4.05 -0.21 -31.96
N ASP A 95 2.97 0.05 -31.20
CA ASP A 95 1.60 -0.06 -31.68
C ASP A 95 1.09 1.22 -32.35
N THR A 96 0.19 1.04 -33.31
CA THR A 96 -0.57 2.14 -33.92
C THR A 96 -1.87 2.36 -33.18
N LEU A 97 -2.04 3.49 -32.51
CA LEU A 97 -3.21 3.80 -31.70
C LEU A 97 -4.31 4.45 -32.55
N LYS A 98 -5.55 3.95 -32.41
CA LYS A 98 -6.75 4.46 -33.13
C LYS A 98 -7.66 5.29 -32.23
N TYR A 99 -7.43 5.27 -30.94
CA TYR A 99 -8.20 5.98 -29.93
C TYR A 99 -7.32 6.18 -28.69
N LEU A 100 -7.70 7.15 -27.87
CA LEU A 100 -7.12 7.41 -26.55
C LEU A 100 -8.18 7.21 -25.47
N TRP A 101 -7.77 6.81 -24.28
CA TRP A 101 -8.60 6.78 -23.08
C TRP A 101 -8.21 7.86 -22.09
N VAL A 102 -9.22 8.54 -21.57
CA VAL A 102 -9.09 9.63 -20.60
C VAL A 102 -9.89 9.30 -19.35
N GLN A 103 -9.29 9.46 -18.19
CA GLN A 103 -9.94 9.30 -16.88
C GLN A 103 -10.67 10.58 -16.49
N LEU A 104 -11.91 10.45 -16.05
CA LEU A 104 -12.79 11.52 -15.57
C LEU A 104 -13.19 11.22 -14.12
N ASP A 105 -12.22 11.24 -13.20
CA ASP A 105 -12.41 10.71 -11.85
C ASP A 105 -13.45 11.45 -11.01
N GLN A 106 -13.66 12.75 -11.25
CA GLN A 106 -14.74 13.51 -10.59
C GLN A 106 -16.13 12.93 -10.87
N ASN A 107 -16.32 12.19 -11.98
CA ASN A 107 -17.60 11.59 -12.32
C ASN A 107 -18.06 10.52 -11.32
N VAL A 108 -17.18 10.04 -10.42
CA VAL A 108 -17.61 9.26 -9.24
C VAL A 108 -18.64 10.01 -8.39
N ARG A 109 -18.67 11.36 -8.49
CA ARG A 109 -19.58 12.28 -7.81
C ARG A 109 -20.60 12.92 -8.74
N ALA A 110 -20.69 12.46 -10.00
CA ALA A 110 -21.74 12.91 -10.90
C ALA A 110 -23.11 12.43 -10.39
N LYS A 111 -24.16 13.19 -10.68
CA LYS A 111 -25.52 12.88 -10.24
C LYS A 111 -26.01 11.51 -10.73
N ASP A 112 -25.51 11.05 -11.88
CA ASP A 112 -25.84 9.77 -12.52
C ASP A 112 -24.76 8.70 -12.29
N SER A 113 -23.84 8.92 -11.35
CA SER A 113 -22.79 7.95 -11.00
C SER A 113 -23.39 6.63 -10.53
N LYS A 114 -22.82 5.52 -11.01
CA LYS A 114 -23.18 4.16 -10.57
C LYS A 114 -22.48 3.72 -9.29
N THR A 115 -21.56 4.50 -8.76
CA THR A 115 -20.83 4.16 -7.52
C THR A 115 -21.74 3.85 -6.34
N PRO A 116 -22.83 4.63 -6.06
CA PRO A 116 -23.76 4.26 -5.00
C PRO A 116 -24.45 2.92 -5.22
N ASP A 117 -24.79 2.58 -6.46
CA ASP A 117 -25.52 1.36 -6.81
C ASP A 117 -24.66 0.09 -6.63
N ILE A 118 -23.37 0.18 -6.92
CA ILE A 118 -22.43 -0.95 -6.80
C ILE A 118 -21.84 -1.10 -5.38
N THR A 119 -22.04 -0.09 -4.53
CA THR A 119 -21.50 -0.11 -3.15
C THR A 119 -22.51 -0.79 -2.23
N PRO A 120 -22.19 -1.96 -1.62
CA PRO A 120 -23.10 -2.62 -0.70
C PRO A 120 -23.41 -1.73 0.50
N SER A 121 -24.68 -1.59 0.84
CA SER A 121 -25.12 -0.88 2.02
C SER A 121 -24.85 -1.70 3.28
N SER A 122 -24.45 -1.04 4.36
CA SER A 122 -24.44 -1.64 5.68
C SER A 122 -25.89 -1.87 6.16
N LYS A 123 -26.08 -2.87 7.03
CA LYS A 123 -27.38 -3.05 7.71
C LYS A 123 -27.74 -1.76 8.45
N ILE A 124 -29.04 -1.49 8.56
CA ILE A 124 -29.53 -0.38 9.37
C ILE A 124 -29.06 -0.62 10.81
N PRO A 125 -28.31 0.31 11.43
CA PRO A 125 -27.85 0.13 12.80
C PRO A 125 -29.01 0.20 13.78
N GLU A 126 -28.95 -0.57 14.87
CA GLU A 126 -29.97 -0.55 15.93
C GLU A 126 -30.18 0.85 16.53
N LYS A 127 -29.12 1.64 16.57
CA LYS A 127 -29.17 3.06 16.98
C LYS A 127 -28.72 3.94 15.81
N LEU A 128 -29.64 4.71 15.27
CA LEU A 128 -29.37 5.70 14.25
C LEU A 128 -28.53 6.83 14.84
N ASN A 129 -27.34 7.06 14.29
CA ASN A 129 -26.56 8.24 14.62
C ASN A 129 -26.71 9.30 13.50
N LYS A 130 -26.44 10.56 13.86
CA LYS A 130 -26.58 11.69 12.95
C LYS A 130 -25.76 11.51 11.66
N ARG A 131 -24.59 10.89 11.75
CA ARG A 131 -23.72 10.66 10.60
C ARG A 131 -24.34 9.68 9.60
N TRP A 132 -24.91 8.58 10.09
CA TRP A 132 -25.58 7.59 9.23
C TRP A 132 -26.83 8.20 8.59
N TYR A 133 -27.65 8.91 9.40
CA TYR A 133 -28.83 9.61 8.90
C TYR A 133 -28.46 10.60 7.78
N ASN A 134 -27.49 11.47 7.99
CA ASN A 134 -27.06 12.43 6.98
C ASN A 134 -26.54 11.73 5.71
N ALA A 135 -25.78 10.63 5.85
CA ALA A 135 -25.28 9.89 4.69
C ALA A 135 -26.40 9.28 3.81
N MET A 136 -27.54 8.95 4.41
CA MET A 136 -28.67 8.32 3.70
C MET A 136 -29.70 9.33 3.16
N PHE A 137 -29.79 10.52 3.74
CA PHE A 137 -30.86 11.46 3.46
C PHE A 137 -30.38 12.84 2.99
N ASN A 138 -29.08 13.06 2.86
CA ASN A 138 -28.58 14.27 2.19
C ASN A 138 -28.87 14.19 0.70
N GLU A 139 -29.23 15.36 0.12
CA GLU A 139 -29.33 15.46 -1.34
C GLU A 139 -28.00 15.08 -2.01
N PRO A 140 -28.03 14.32 -3.11
CA PRO A 140 -26.82 13.95 -3.84
C PRO A 140 -26.08 15.21 -4.32
N PHE A 141 -24.79 15.30 -3.98
CA PHE A 141 -23.92 16.34 -4.48
C PHE A 141 -23.55 16.03 -5.94
N ASP A 142 -23.70 17.00 -6.83
CA ASP A 142 -23.30 16.91 -8.24
C ASP A 142 -21.94 17.55 -8.44
N GLY A 143 -20.88 16.74 -8.36
CA GLY A 143 -19.49 17.16 -8.51
C GLY A 143 -18.79 16.54 -9.73
N GLY A 144 -19.54 15.97 -10.66
CA GLY A 144 -19.00 15.42 -11.91
C GLY A 144 -18.47 16.48 -12.87
N PHE A 145 -17.58 16.07 -13.78
CA PHE A 145 -17.11 16.94 -14.85
C PHE A 145 -18.23 17.34 -15.80
N ASN A 146 -18.33 18.64 -16.07
CA ASN A 146 -19.09 19.20 -17.18
C ASN A 146 -18.10 19.47 -18.31
N ILE A 147 -17.94 18.52 -19.25
CA ILE A 147 -17.08 18.68 -20.42
C ILE A 147 -17.75 19.66 -21.40
N MET A 148 -17.12 20.81 -21.61
CA MET A 148 -17.63 21.83 -22.49
C MET A 148 -17.23 21.63 -23.96
N SER A 149 -15.99 21.12 -24.17
CA SER A 149 -15.50 20.81 -25.51
C SER A 149 -14.32 19.83 -25.47
N VAL A 150 -14.20 19.01 -26.51
CA VAL A 150 -13.04 18.18 -26.83
C VAL A 150 -12.70 18.46 -28.29
N LYS A 151 -11.55 19.10 -28.58
CA LYS A 151 -11.25 19.68 -29.88
C LYS A 151 -9.82 19.41 -30.35
N ASN A 152 -9.66 19.30 -31.67
CA ASN A 152 -8.37 19.44 -32.32
C ASN A 152 -7.78 20.86 -32.12
N LEU A 153 -6.48 21.04 -32.42
CA LEU A 153 -5.84 22.37 -32.33
C LEU A 153 -6.45 23.39 -33.29
N ASP A 154 -6.97 22.95 -34.43
CA ASP A 154 -7.64 23.80 -35.40
C ASP A 154 -9.07 24.27 -34.99
N GLY A 155 -9.55 23.74 -33.88
CA GLY A 155 -10.86 24.06 -33.29
C GLY A 155 -11.99 23.13 -33.76
N SER A 156 -11.75 22.17 -34.60
CA SER A 156 -12.73 21.13 -34.98
C SER A 156 -13.02 20.21 -33.79
N ASP A 157 -14.22 19.63 -33.72
CA ASP A 157 -14.64 18.76 -32.63
C ASP A 157 -14.05 17.36 -32.82
N LEU A 158 -13.57 16.77 -31.72
CA LEU A 158 -13.14 15.37 -31.66
C LEU A 158 -14.29 14.46 -31.23
N SER A 159 -14.49 13.39 -32.00
CA SER A 159 -15.46 12.34 -31.65
C SER A 159 -15.06 11.63 -30.38
N HIS A 160 -15.93 11.68 -29.38
CA HIS A 160 -15.69 11.03 -28.08
C HIS A 160 -16.95 10.42 -27.50
N THR A 161 -16.77 9.49 -26.56
CA THR A 161 -17.84 8.84 -25.80
C THR A 161 -17.45 8.77 -24.34
N ILE A 162 -18.35 9.23 -23.45
CA ILE A 162 -18.17 9.17 -22.00
C ILE A 162 -19.02 8.04 -21.44
N ASN A 163 -18.39 7.19 -20.61
CA ASN A 163 -19.04 6.16 -19.81
C ASN A 163 -18.53 6.25 -18.38
N GLN A 164 -19.35 6.79 -17.48
CA GLN A 164 -19.00 7.02 -16.08
C GLN A 164 -17.66 7.78 -15.95
N THR A 165 -16.64 7.19 -15.40
CA THR A 165 -15.33 7.81 -15.15
C THR A 165 -14.34 7.66 -16.31
N MET A 166 -14.78 7.19 -17.47
CA MET A 166 -13.92 7.02 -18.64
C MET A 166 -14.46 7.74 -19.87
N MET A 167 -13.58 8.42 -20.60
CA MET A 167 -13.85 9.00 -21.90
C MET A 167 -12.93 8.38 -22.96
N ARG A 168 -13.52 7.87 -24.02
CA ARG A 168 -12.81 7.41 -25.21
C ARG A 168 -12.84 8.49 -26.29
N ILE A 169 -11.68 8.87 -26.78
CA ILE A 169 -11.51 9.81 -27.90
C ILE A 169 -11.08 9.00 -29.13
N ASN A 170 -11.87 9.07 -30.21
CA ASN A 170 -11.51 8.40 -31.46
C ASN A 170 -10.63 9.34 -32.29
N LEU A 171 -9.49 8.82 -32.76
CA LEU A 171 -8.56 9.54 -33.62
C LEU A 171 -9.02 9.46 -35.09
N GLU A 172 -9.10 10.59 -35.78
CA GLU A 172 -9.43 10.61 -37.21
C GLU A 172 -8.37 9.91 -38.05
N LYS A 173 -7.11 10.06 -37.64
CA LYS A 173 -5.97 9.34 -38.20
C LYS A 173 -5.32 8.50 -37.10
N PRO A 174 -5.02 7.22 -37.38
CA PRO A 174 -4.27 6.40 -36.46
C PRO A 174 -2.92 7.05 -36.12
N LEU A 175 -2.53 7.03 -34.85
CA LEU A 175 -1.28 7.58 -34.33
C LEU A 175 -0.21 6.48 -34.36
N ALA A 176 0.73 6.58 -35.29
CA ALA A 176 1.79 5.59 -35.45
C ALA A 176 2.85 5.71 -34.32
N SER A 177 3.70 4.69 -34.21
CA SER A 177 4.87 4.68 -33.30
C SER A 177 5.76 5.91 -33.57
N GLY A 178 6.19 6.58 -32.50
CA GLY A 178 7.03 7.78 -32.55
C GLY A 178 6.29 9.08 -32.90
N GLU A 179 4.98 9.01 -33.22
CA GLU A 179 4.18 10.22 -33.48
C GLU A 179 3.58 10.80 -32.21
N LYS A 180 3.16 12.06 -32.28
CA LYS A 180 2.44 12.75 -31.21
C LYS A 180 1.08 13.27 -31.70
N PHE A 181 0.15 13.36 -30.77
CA PHE A 181 -1.17 13.94 -31.02
C PHE A 181 -1.49 15.03 -29.99
N GLU A 182 -1.93 16.18 -30.46
CA GLU A 182 -2.24 17.34 -29.63
C GLU A 182 -3.71 17.71 -29.75
N PHE A 183 -4.38 17.92 -28.61
CA PHE A 183 -5.80 18.27 -28.55
C PHE A 183 -6.13 19.06 -27.30
N LYS A 184 -7.35 19.59 -27.23
CA LYS A 184 -7.80 20.45 -26.13
C LYS A 184 -9.05 19.90 -25.49
N ILE A 185 -9.15 20.04 -24.15
CA ILE A 185 -10.35 19.81 -23.37
C ILE A 185 -10.66 21.06 -22.54
N SER A 186 -11.94 21.44 -22.49
CA SER A 186 -12.43 22.49 -21.58
C SER A 186 -13.51 21.90 -20.68
N TRP A 187 -13.46 22.21 -19.39
CA TRP A 187 -14.39 21.66 -18.40
C TRP A 187 -14.61 22.60 -17.23
N TRP A 188 -15.63 22.26 -16.44
CA TRP A 188 -15.83 22.78 -15.09
C TRP A 188 -16.50 21.73 -14.22
N TYR A 189 -16.41 21.89 -12.89
CA TYR A 189 -17.16 21.11 -11.92
C TYR A 189 -17.32 21.87 -10.60
N ASN A 190 -18.32 21.48 -9.76
CA ASN A 190 -18.51 22.00 -8.42
C ASN A 190 -17.55 21.26 -7.47
N ILE A 191 -16.80 22.03 -6.66
CA ILE A 191 -15.81 21.46 -5.73
C ILE A 191 -16.55 20.82 -4.55
N ASN A 192 -16.17 19.61 -4.21
CA ASN A 192 -16.73 18.83 -3.11
C ASN A 192 -16.31 19.41 -1.75
N ASN A 193 -17.27 19.60 -0.83
CA ASN A 193 -16.94 19.75 0.58
C ASN A 193 -16.60 18.37 1.15
N HIS A 194 -15.30 18.05 1.23
CA HIS A 194 -14.83 16.72 1.61
C HIS A 194 -15.11 16.36 3.09
N ARG A 195 -15.38 17.35 3.94
CA ARG A 195 -15.79 17.10 5.35
C ARG A 195 -17.24 16.62 5.43
N VAL A 196 -18.07 16.96 4.46
CA VAL A 196 -19.48 16.56 4.36
C VAL A 196 -19.63 15.30 3.52
N ASN A 197 -19.18 15.35 2.28
CA ASN A 197 -19.42 14.29 1.27
C ASN A 197 -18.28 13.28 1.18
N ARG A 198 -17.22 13.45 1.98
CA ARG A 198 -15.95 12.71 1.86
C ARG A 198 -15.33 12.83 0.47
N GLY A 199 -14.15 12.34 0.30
CA GLY A 199 -13.45 12.30 -0.97
C GLY A 199 -11.97 12.59 -0.81
N ARG A 200 -11.26 12.50 -1.93
CA ARG A 200 -9.79 12.61 -2.03
C ARG A 200 -9.33 14.02 -2.43
N SER A 201 -10.29 14.93 -2.65
CA SER A 201 -10.10 16.30 -3.12
C SER A 201 -11.31 17.14 -2.74
N GLY A 202 -11.14 18.44 -2.57
CA GLY A 202 -12.24 19.34 -2.30
C GLY A 202 -11.87 20.52 -1.42
N PHE A 203 -12.85 21.02 -0.68
CA PHE A 203 -12.64 22.09 0.30
C PHE A 203 -13.16 21.71 1.69
N GLU A 204 -12.58 22.32 2.70
CA GLU A 204 -13.11 22.37 4.06
C GLU A 204 -13.58 23.81 4.35
N HIS A 205 -14.82 23.95 4.81
CA HIS A 205 -15.41 25.23 5.20
C HIS A 205 -15.23 25.46 6.70
N PHE A 206 -14.83 26.67 7.08
CA PHE A 206 -14.71 27.14 8.46
C PHE A 206 -15.82 28.13 8.78
N PRO A 207 -16.90 27.71 9.43
CA PRO A 207 -18.07 28.57 9.67
C PRO A 207 -17.78 29.75 10.60
N GLU A 208 -16.75 29.66 11.45
CA GLU A 208 -16.36 30.69 12.40
C GLU A 208 -15.86 31.98 11.73
N ASP A 209 -15.23 31.83 10.56
CA ASP A 209 -14.67 32.95 9.81
C ASP A 209 -15.16 33.01 8.35
N GLY A 210 -15.92 31.98 7.93
CA GLY A 210 -16.53 31.90 6.60
C GLY A 210 -15.52 31.68 5.46
N ASN A 211 -14.33 31.11 5.74
CA ASN A 211 -13.29 30.84 4.77
C ASN A 211 -13.17 29.35 4.46
N ASN A 212 -12.46 29.03 3.39
CA ASN A 212 -12.24 27.66 2.91
C ASN A 212 -10.76 27.34 2.80
N ASN A 213 -10.38 26.10 3.14
CA ASN A 213 -9.13 25.47 2.70
C ASN A 213 -9.45 24.61 1.49
N TYR A 214 -8.72 24.78 0.40
CA TYR A 214 -8.83 23.98 -0.81
C TYR A 214 -7.64 23.06 -0.95
N VAL A 215 -7.92 21.74 -1.12
CA VAL A 215 -6.97 20.68 -1.47
C VAL A 215 -7.48 20.04 -2.75
N ILE A 216 -6.82 20.33 -3.86
CA ILE A 216 -7.37 20.07 -5.20
C ILE A 216 -6.48 19.11 -5.95
N ALA A 217 -7.08 17.96 -6.28
CA ALA A 217 -6.48 16.88 -7.05
C ALA A 217 -7.53 16.17 -7.89
N GLN A 218 -7.12 15.35 -8.85
CA GLN A 218 -8.02 14.65 -9.78
C GLN A 218 -8.99 15.64 -10.46
N PHE A 219 -8.55 16.85 -10.71
CA PHE A 219 -9.36 17.99 -11.08
C PHE A 219 -9.40 18.29 -12.57
N TYR A 220 -8.65 17.54 -13.37
CA TYR A 220 -8.55 17.67 -14.81
C TYR A 220 -8.72 16.30 -15.48
N PRO A 221 -9.19 16.22 -16.74
CA PRO A 221 -9.20 14.99 -17.50
C PRO A 221 -7.78 14.43 -17.72
N ARG A 222 -7.53 13.17 -17.37
CA ARG A 222 -6.19 12.57 -17.33
C ARG A 222 -6.08 11.37 -18.27
N LEU A 223 -5.01 11.30 -19.07
CA LEU A 223 -4.75 10.16 -19.96
C LEU A 223 -4.50 8.88 -19.16
N CYS A 224 -5.10 7.77 -19.59
CA CYS A 224 -4.78 6.45 -19.07
C CYS A 224 -3.39 6.00 -19.52
N VAL A 225 -2.75 5.15 -18.74
CA VAL A 225 -1.53 4.44 -19.15
C VAL A 225 -1.85 3.49 -20.30
N TYR A 226 -0.93 3.41 -21.26
CA TYR A 226 -0.89 2.37 -22.29
C TYR A 226 0.45 1.66 -22.25
N ASP A 227 0.44 0.39 -21.88
CA ASP A 227 1.67 -0.40 -21.76
C ASP A 227 1.60 -1.74 -22.49
N ASN A 228 2.72 -2.49 -22.45
CA ASN A 228 2.86 -3.79 -23.09
C ASN A 228 2.31 -4.98 -22.28
N VAL A 229 1.72 -4.74 -21.12
CA VAL A 229 1.14 -5.77 -20.22
C VAL A 229 -0.37 -5.80 -20.35
N GLU A 230 -1.03 -4.66 -20.16
CA GLU A 230 -2.48 -4.52 -20.12
C GLU A 230 -3.04 -3.82 -21.37
N GLY A 231 -2.19 -3.20 -22.19
CA GLY A 231 -2.63 -2.22 -23.17
C GLY A 231 -3.14 -0.96 -22.45
N TRP A 232 -4.38 -0.54 -22.71
CA TRP A 232 -4.98 0.57 -21.99
C TRP A 232 -5.41 0.19 -20.58
N GLN A 233 -4.90 0.88 -19.57
CA GLN A 233 -5.35 0.76 -18.18
C GLN A 233 -6.57 1.66 -17.97
N ASN A 234 -7.71 1.25 -18.51
CA ASN A 234 -8.95 2.04 -18.58
C ASN A 234 -10.07 1.52 -17.66
N ASP A 235 -9.71 0.92 -16.54
CA ASP A 235 -10.66 0.49 -15.52
C ASP A 235 -11.39 1.68 -14.89
N GLN A 236 -12.71 1.54 -14.71
CA GLN A 236 -13.54 2.54 -14.06
C GLN A 236 -13.06 2.83 -12.64
N PHE A 237 -13.15 4.08 -12.23
CA PHE A 237 -12.94 4.48 -10.83
C PHE A 237 -14.25 4.44 -10.06
N TRP A 238 -14.34 3.55 -9.08
CA TRP A 238 -15.51 3.39 -8.22
C TRP A 238 -15.32 3.96 -6.80
N GLY A 239 -14.27 4.74 -6.58
CA GLY A 239 -13.97 5.37 -5.30
C GLY A 239 -13.01 4.57 -4.41
N ARG A 240 -12.53 3.41 -4.88
CA ARG A 240 -11.46 2.62 -4.24
C ARG A 240 -10.29 2.45 -5.19
N SER A 241 -9.12 2.12 -4.63
CA SER A 241 -7.82 2.09 -5.31
C SER A 241 -7.40 3.46 -5.80
N GLU A 242 -6.16 3.60 -6.23
CA GLU A 242 -5.61 4.86 -6.70
C GLU A 242 -5.57 4.88 -8.25
N PHE A 243 -4.57 5.51 -8.84
CA PHE A 243 -4.55 5.80 -10.27
C PHE A 243 -3.22 5.39 -10.89
N ALA A 244 -3.26 4.90 -12.13
CA ALA A 244 -2.07 4.78 -12.96
C ALA A 244 -2.13 5.86 -14.05
N LEU A 245 -1.05 6.62 -14.19
CA LEU A 245 -0.97 7.79 -15.09
C LEU A 245 0.42 7.85 -15.74
N GLU A 246 0.48 8.35 -16.97
CA GLU A 246 1.74 8.54 -17.68
C GLU A 246 2.54 9.72 -17.15
N PHE A 247 3.86 9.61 -17.21
CA PHE A 247 4.77 10.73 -16.92
C PHE A 247 4.74 11.76 -18.04
N GLY A 248 4.94 13.02 -17.67
CA GLY A 248 5.09 14.12 -18.60
C GLY A 248 5.40 15.44 -17.92
N ASP A 249 5.44 16.49 -18.71
CA ASP A 249 5.72 17.84 -18.25
C ASP A 249 4.42 18.65 -18.12
N PHE A 250 4.32 19.41 -17.03
CA PHE A 250 3.14 20.22 -16.76
C PHE A 250 3.49 21.69 -16.67
N THR A 251 2.84 22.51 -17.50
CA THR A 251 2.83 23.97 -17.41
C THR A 251 1.46 24.40 -16.95
N VAL A 252 1.34 24.95 -15.74
CA VAL A 252 0.04 25.21 -15.13
C VAL A 252 -0.06 26.63 -14.58
N ASP A 253 -1.02 27.37 -15.09
CA ASP A 253 -1.40 28.71 -14.62
C ASP A 253 -2.67 28.58 -13.77
N ILE A 254 -2.59 28.91 -12.46
CA ILE A 254 -3.69 28.78 -11.51
C ILE A 254 -4.08 30.16 -10.97
N THR A 255 -5.30 30.58 -11.27
CA THR A 255 -5.86 31.87 -10.83
C THR A 255 -6.75 31.66 -9.61
N VAL A 256 -6.39 32.31 -8.49
CA VAL A 256 -7.10 32.27 -7.21
C VAL A 256 -7.26 33.69 -6.62
N PRO A 257 -8.05 33.87 -5.54
CA PRO A 257 -8.07 35.15 -4.82
C PRO A 257 -6.68 35.64 -4.45
N SER A 258 -6.45 36.95 -4.55
CA SER A 258 -5.09 37.53 -4.41
C SER A 258 -4.51 37.43 -2.98
N ASP A 259 -5.34 37.16 -1.98
CA ASP A 259 -4.97 36.93 -0.58
C ASP A 259 -4.67 35.44 -0.25
N HIS A 260 -4.85 34.55 -1.21
CA HIS A 260 -4.51 33.14 -1.01
C HIS A 260 -2.99 32.89 -1.05
N ILE A 261 -2.53 31.99 -0.20
CA ILE A 261 -1.23 31.32 -0.29
C ILE A 261 -1.45 29.97 -0.97
N MET A 262 -0.49 29.54 -1.80
CA MET A 262 -0.60 28.34 -2.59
C MET A 262 0.72 27.57 -2.63
N GLN A 263 0.60 26.24 -2.66
CA GLN A 263 1.61 25.33 -3.21
C GLN A 263 0.94 24.39 -4.22
N ALA A 264 1.72 23.95 -5.19
CA ALA A 264 1.28 23.01 -6.22
C ALA A 264 2.44 22.07 -6.59
N THR A 265 2.15 20.99 -7.31
CA THR A 265 3.16 20.17 -7.97
C THR A 265 4.07 21.03 -8.83
N GLY A 266 5.38 20.82 -8.83
CA GLY A 266 6.33 21.58 -9.62
C GLY A 266 6.90 22.83 -8.93
N VAL A 267 7.64 23.60 -9.70
CA VAL A 267 8.38 24.79 -9.24
C VAL A 267 7.61 26.06 -9.62
N LEU A 268 7.43 26.96 -8.66
CA LEU A 268 6.82 28.28 -8.91
C LEU A 268 7.74 29.14 -9.80
N LYS A 269 7.24 29.62 -10.93
CA LYS A 269 8.01 30.37 -11.91
C LYS A 269 7.90 31.89 -11.75
N ASN A 270 6.87 32.38 -11.07
CA ASN A 270 6.64 33.83 -10.93
C ASN A 270 6.61 34.28 -9.46
N GLU A 271 7.56 33.78 -8.62
CA GLU A 271 7.68 34.13 -7.19
C GLU A 271 7.60 35.65 -6.94
N LYS A 272 8.24 36.47 -7.79
CA LYS A 272 8.29 37.92 -7.63
C LYS A 272 6.93 38.62 -7.84
N GLU A 273 6.02 37.99 -8.58
CA GLU A 273 4.70 38.54 -8.90
C GLU A 273 3.67 38.21 -7.82
N VAL A 274 3.74 37.00 -7.25
CA VAL A 274 2.72 36.47 -6.35
C VAL A 274 3.09 36.54 -4.87
N LEU A 275 4.38 36.66 -4.52
CA LEU A 275 4.88 36.78 -3.14
C LEU A 275 5.27 38.21 -2.81
N THR A 276 4.96 38.64 -1.58
CA THR A 276 5.45 39.90 -1.03
C THR A 276 7.00 39.87 -0.86
N LYS A 277 7.64 41.04 -0.82
CA LYS A 277 9.09 41.12 -0.58
C LYS A 277 9.50 40.44 0.75
N LYS A 278 8.63 40.48 1.78
CA LYS A 278 8.86 39.84 3.08
C LYS A 278 8.85 38.32 2.94
N GLN A 279 7.88 37.76 2.24
CA GLN A 279 7.79 36.32 1.96
C GLN A 279 8.97 35.85 1.08
N GLN A 280 9.37 36.61 0.04
CA GLN A 280 10.54 36.28 -0.78
C GLN A 280 11.83 36.21 0.07
N LYS A 281 12.05 37.18 0.99
CA LYS A 281 13.20 37.17 1.90
C LYS A 281 13.20 35.92 2.79
N ARG A 282 12.05 35.60 3.43
CA ARG A 282 11.92 34.44 4.32
C ARG A 282 12.04 33.11 3.55
N LEU A 283 11.54 33.04 2.32
CA LEU A 283 11.71 31.87 1.44
C LEU A 283 13.20 31.66 1.10
N GLN A 284 13.93 32.75 0.85
CA GLN A 284 15.38 32.63 0.61
C GLN A 284 16.12 32.20 1.89
N GLU A 285 15.70 32.62 3.06
CA GLU A 285 16.22 32.15 4.34
C GLU A 285 15.94 30.64 4.52
N ALA A 286 14.71 30.17 4.28
CA ALA A 286 14.32 28.76 4.36
C ALA A 286 15.17 27.88 3.43
N LYS A 287 15.49 28.35 2.20
CA LYS A 287 16.35 27.64 1.22
C LYS A 287 17.79 27.40 1.72
N ASN A 288 18.22 28.10 2.78
CA ASN A 288 19.56 27.99 3.38
C ASN A 288 19.56 27.49 4.83
N THR A 289 18.41 27.05 5.35
CA THR A 289 18.26 26.56 6.72
C THR A 289 17.95 25.08 6.72
N PHE A 290 18.82 24.25 7.30
CA PHE A 290 18.78 22.78 7.25
C PHE A 290 18.40 22.13 8.59
N ASP A 291 18.37 22.89 9.67
CA ASP A 291 18.17 22.39 11.03
C ASP A 291 16.78 22.61 11.62
N LYS A 292 16.04 23.58 11.07
CA LYS A 292 14.69 23.92 11.55
C LYS A 292 13.86 24.61 10.48
N PRO A 293 12.54 24.54 10.56
CA PRO A 293 11.64 25.27 9.68
C PRO A 293 11.75 26.80 9.88
N VAL A 294 11.63 27.53 8.76
CA VAL A 294 11.50 28.99 8.73
C VAL A 294 10.07 29.34 8.30
N VAL A 295 9.40 30.17 9.07
CA VAL A 295 8.02 30.65 8.76
C VAL A 295 8.06 31.68 7.63
N ILE A 296 7.54 31.30 6.47
CA ILE A 296 7.51 32.12 5.24
C ILE A 296 6.27 33.03 5.23
N HIS A 297 5.10 32.49 5.56
CA HIS A 297 3.86 33.23 5.81
C HIS A 297 3.33 32.92 7.21
N SER A 298 3.24 33.96 8.07
CA SER A 298 2.96 33.74 9.48
C SER A 298 1.46 33.60 9.79
N GLN A 299 1.13 33.10 10.97
CA GLN A 299 -0.23 32.97 11.47
C GLN A 299 -0.94 34.33 11.54
N GLU A 300 -0.24 35.41 11.96
CA GLU A 300 -0.81 36.77 12.01
C GLU A 300 -1.12 37.31 10.61
N GLU A 301 -0.27 36.99 9.62
CA GLU A 301 -0.49 37.35 8.22
C GLU A 301 -1.71 36.60 7.66
N ALA A 302 -1.88 35.30 7.98
CA ALA A 302 -3.02 34.48 7.62
C ALA A 302 -4.32 34.99 8.25
N ILE A 303 -4.33 35.28 9.56
CA ILE A 303 -5.49 35.86 10.28
C ILE A 303 -5.88 37.22 9.69
N SER A 304 -4.92 38.01 9.24
CA SER A 304 -5.22 39.29 8.55
C SER A 304 -5.90 39.05 7.19
N ALA A 305 -5.45 38.05 6.43
CA ALA A 305 -6.04 37.69 5.13
C ALA A 305 -7.47 37.13 5.29
N GLU A 306 -7.73 36.33 6.30
CA GLU A 306 -9.07 35.79 6.63
C GLU A 306 -10.13 36.87 6.77
N LYS A 307 -9.76 38.03 7.35
CA LYS A 307 -10.69 39.15 7.59
C LYS A 307 -11.02 39.97 6.35
N ASN A 308 -10.12 40.00 5.37
CA ASN A 308 -10.17 40.97 4.27
C ASN A 308 -10.85 40.46 3.00
N ARG A 309 -10.92 39.16 2.76
CA ARG A 309 -11.52 38.44 1.63
C ARG A 309 -11.42 39.21 0.30
N SER A 310 -10.23 39.19 -0.28
CA SER A 310 -9.97 39.97 -1.51
C SER A 310 -10.88 39.53 -2.67
N LYS A 311 -11.44 40.49 -3.35
CA LYS A 311 -12.17 40.25 -4.62
C LYS A 311 -11.25 40.32 -5.86
N LYS A 312 -9.98 40.68 -5.67
CA LYS A 312 -8.98 40.63 -6.73
C LYS A 312 -8.40 39.21 -6.80
N THR A 313 -7.92 38.85 -7.97
CA THR A 313 -7.26 37.57 -8.23
C THR A 313 -5.77 37.76 -8.53
N LYS A 314 -5.01 36.70 -8.43
CA LYS A 314 -3.63 36.59 -8.92
C LYS A 314 -3.42 35.20 -9.52
N THR A 315 -2.54 35.10 -10.52
CA THR A 315 -2.23 33.85 -11.20
C THR A 315 -0.86 33.34 -10.77
N TRP A 316 -0.83 32.13 -10.21
CA TRP A 316 0.37 31.41 -9.88
C TRP A 316 0.77 30.55 -11.05
N LYS A 317 2.06 30.58 -11.46
CA LYS A 317 2.58 29.84 -12.61
C LYS A 317 3.56 28.79 -12.16
N TYR A 318 3.23 27.54 -12.41
CA TYR A 318 4.06 26.40 -12.04
C TYR A 318 4.53 25.64 -13.28
N TYR A 319 5.70 25.01 -13.14
CA TYR A 319 6.21 24.03 -14.08
C TYR A 319 6.69 22.81 -13.32
N ALA A 320 6.21 21.64 -13.71
CA ALA A 320 6.64 20.36 -13.20
C ALA A 320 7.21 19.51 -14.34
N GLU A 321 8.40 18.97 -14.14
CA GLU A 321 9.09 18.13 -15.11
C GLU A 321 8.95 16.67 -14.71
N ASN A 322 8.57 15.83 -15.67
CA ASN A 322 8.50 14.38 -15.55
C ASN A 322 7.74 13.92 -14.29
N VAL A 323 6.50 14.37 -14.14
CA VAL A 323 5.57 13.94 -13.09
C VAL A 323 4.38 13.20 -13.69
N ARG A 324 3.77 12.31 -12.92
CA ARG A 324 2.63 11.50 -13.40
C ARG A 324 1.26 12.16 -13.17
N ASP A 325 1.17 13.08 -12.26
CA ASP A 325 -0.08 13.75 -11.87
C ASP A 325 0.19 15.17 -11.38
N TYR A 326 -0.88 15.92 -11.10
CA TYR A 326 -0.79 17.28 -10.64
C TYR A 326 -1.82 17.59 -9.55
N ALA A 327 -1.39 18.25 -8.47
CA ALA A 327 -2.25 18.72 -7.41
C ALA A 327 -1.85 20.11 -6.91
N PHE A 328 -2.76 20.81 -6.27
CA PHE A 328 -2.48 22.07 -5.59
C PHE A 328 -3.32 22.25 -4.33
N ALA A 329 -2.81 23.05 -3.40
CA ALA A 329 -3.56 23.49 -2.24
C ALA A 329 -3.47 25.00 -2.09
N THR A 330 -4.60 25.65 -1.75
CA THR A 330 -4.67 27.09 -1.65
C THR A 330 -5.70 27.55 -0.62
N SER A 331 -5.36 28.59 0.14
CA SER A 331 -6.25 29.22 1.11
C SER A 331 -5.70 30.57 1.55
N ARG A 332 -6.58 31.46 2.00
CA ARG A 332 -6.16 32.66 2.76
C ARG A 332 -5.81 32.35 4.21
N LYS A 333 -6.19 31.16 4.70
CA LYS A 333 -5.91 30.67 6.06
C LYS A 333 -4.54 30.05 6.23
N PHE A 334 -3.82 29.76 5.15
CA PHE A 334 -2.59 29.00 5.24
C PHE A 334 -1.44 29.79 5.85
N ILE A 335 -0.89 29.24 6.92
CA ILE A 335 0.48 29.44 7.38
C ILE A 335 1.37 28.62 6.47
N TRP A 336 2.55 29.13 6.16
CA TRP A 336 3.51 28.42 5.32
C TRP A 336 4.88 28.48 5.95
N ASP A 337 5.49 27.33 6.22
CA ASP A 337 6.86 27.21 6.64
C ASP A 337 7.65 26.22 5.77
N GLY A 338 8.95 26.16 5.96
CA GLY A 338 9.81 25.24 5.22
C GLY A 338 11.25 25.29 5.65
N MET A 339 11.98 24.24 5.27
CA MET A 339 13.43 24.11 5.47
C MET A 339 14.06 23.35 4.31
N ALA A 340 15.37 23.54 4.13
CA ALA A 340 16.18 22.76 3.21
C ALA A 340 16.52 21.39 3.82
N VAL A 341 16.59 20.38 2.98
CA VAL A 341 17.02 19.01 3.30
C VAL A 341 18.16 18.64 2.38
N ASP A 342 19.27 18.20 2.94
CA ASP A 342 20.38 17.68 2.15
C ASP A 342 20.12 16.23 1.76
N ILE A 343 20.03 15.98 0.47
CA ILE A 343 19.95 14.64 -0.15
C ILE A 343 21.20 14.43 -1.01
N ASN A 344 22.20 13.84 -0.40
CA ASN A 344 23.49 13.54 -1.04
C ASN A 344 24.12 14.75 -1.78
N GLY A 345 24.16 15.91 -1.10
CA GLY A 345 24.74 17.16 -1.64
C GLY A 345 23.78 18.00 -2.47
N ARG A 346 22.53 17.56 -2.64
CA ARG A 346 21.48 18.32 -3.32
C ARG A 346 20.47 18.86 -2.30
N SER A 347 20.20 20.17 -2.37
CA SER A 347 19.19 20.79 -1.52
C SER A 347 17.78 20.53 -2.07
N VAL A 348 16.92 19.94 -1.24
CA VAL A 348 15.50 19.70 -1.47
C VAL A 348 14.70 20.45 -0.41
N MET A 349 13.57 21.08 -0.79
CA MET A 349 12.75 21.82 0.17
C MET A 349 11.67 20.93 0.77
N ALA A 350 11.62 20.87 2.10
CA ALA A 350 10.45 20.40 2.85
C ALA A 350 9.58 21.60 3.22
N TYR A 351 8.29 21.59 2.85
CA TYR A 351 7.33 22.64 3.17
C TYR A 351 6.13 22.10 3.91
N SER A 352 5.47 22.96 4.69
CA SER A 352 4.15 22.72 5.23
C SER A 352 3.22 23.90 4.99
N LEU A 353 1.96 23.58 4.61
CA LEU A 353 0.85 24.52 4.54
C LEU A 353 -0.24 24.08 5.52
N TYR A 354 -0.63 24.95 6.44
CA TYR A 354 -1.63 24.59 7.45
C TYR A 354 -2.38 25.82 7.96
N SER A 355 -3.60 25.59 8.41
CA SER A 355 -4.42 26.63 9.03
C SER A 355 -4.04 26.84 10.51
N LYS A 356 -4.47 27.96 11.10
CA LYS A 356 -4.28 28.22 12.54
C LYS A 356 -4.89 27.12 13.42
N GLU A 357 -5.94 26.44 12.94
CA GLU A 357 -6.61 25.34 13.62
C GLU A 357 -5.74 24.08 13.70
N ALA A 358 -4.70 23.98 12.86
CA ALA A 358 -3.74 22.88 12.89
C ALA A 358 -2.46 23.24 13.69
N ASN A 359 -2.27 24.52 14.04
CA ASN A 359 -1.17 24.97 14.88
C ASN A 359 -1.52 24.81 16.39
N PRO A 360 -0.58 24.42 17.27
CA PRO A 360 0.88 24.29 17.06
C PRO A 360 1.34 22.94 16.46
N LEU A 361 0.48 21.93 16.37
CA LEU A 361 0.86 20.56 15.96
C LEU A 361 1.64 20.52 14.65
N TYR A 362 1.16 21.22 13.60
CA TYR A 362 1.84 21.25 12.30
C TYR A 362 3.14 22.06 12.35
N GLY A 363 3.14 23.21 13.00
CA GLY A 363 4.34 24.05 13.16
C GLY A 363 5.47 23.33 13.89
N ASP A 364 5.14 22.47 14.86
CA ASP A 364 6.11 21.72 15.64
C ASP A 364 6.66 20.49 14.88
N HIS A 365 5.87 19.83 14.01
CA HIS A 365 6.23 18.49 13.55
C HIS A 365 6.13 18.25 12.03
N SER A 366 5.24 18.92 11.30
CA SER A 366 4.91 18.55 9.92
C SER A 366 6.10 18.66 8.96
N THR A 367 6.79 19.79 8.96
CA THR A 367 7.97 20.00 8.09
C THR A 367 9.15 19.11 8.49
N LEU A 368 9.32 18.85 9.80
CA LEU A 368 10.35 17.92 10.28
C LEU A 368 10.08 16.48 9.88
N ALA A 369 8.82 16.04 9.94
CA ALA A 369 8.41 14.71 9.47
C ALA A 369 8.61 14.58 7.95
N THR A 370 8.25 15.61 7.18
CA THR A 370 8.52 15.67 5.73
C THR A 370 10.02 15.55 5.42
N ALA A 371 10.86 16.31 6.14
CA ALA A 371 12.31 16.28 5.97
C ALA A 371 12.91 14.90 6.31
N GLN A 372 12.44 14.27 7.40
CA GLN A 372 12.88 12.93 7.79
C GLN A 372 12.47 11.88 6.76
N THR A 373 11.25 11.95 6.24
CA THR A 373 10.77 11.06 5.19
C THR A 373 11.66 11.09 3.96
N LEU A 374 11.97 12.30 3.47
CA LEU A 374 12.86 12.47 2.31
C LEU A 374 14.23 11.82 2.52
N LYS A 375 14.81 11.95 3.73
CA LYS A 375 16.10 11.34 4.07
C LYS A 375 16.03 9.82 4.12
N THR A 376 15.06 9.28 4.85
CA THR A 376 14.95 7.82 5.06
C THR A 376 14.60 7.10 3.77
N TYR A 377 13.62 7.59 3.01
CA TYR A 377 13.26 6.95 1.75
C TYR A 377 14.40 7.03 0.74
N SER A 378 15.13 8.17 0.67
CA SER A 378 16.30 8.26 -0.20
C SER A 378 17.41 7.28 0.17
N LYS A 379 17.59 6.97 1.46
CA LYS A 379 18.55 5.96 1.93
C LYS A 379 18.21 4.56 1.42
N TYR A 380 16.94 4.17 1.49
CA TYR A 380 16.50 2.80 1.20
C TYR A 380 16.07 2.57 -0.26
N THR A 381 15.91 3.62 -1.07
CA THR A 381 15.45 3.53 -2.45
C THR A 381 16.40 4.21 -3.43
N PHE A 382 16.19 5.46 -3.73
CA PHE A 382 16.99 6.34 -4.59
C PHE A 382 16.93 7.78 -4.08
N ASP A 383 17.88 8.62 -4.42
CA ASP A 383 17.88 10.02 -4.06
C ASP A 383 16.63 10.72 -4.62
N TYR A 384 15.85 11.37 -3.75
CA TYR A 384 14.61 12.05 -4.16
C TYR A 384 14.87 13.04 -5.32
N PRO A 385 14.29 12.87 -6.51
CA PRO A 385 14.72 13.60 -7.70
C PRO A 385 14.13 15.01 -7.81
N TYR A 386 13.03 15.29 -7.12
CA TYR A 386 12.33 16.58 -7.24
C TYR A 386 12.90 17.65 -6.31
N HIS A 387 12.49 18.91 -6.52
CA HIS A 387 13.01 20.06 -5.77
C HIS A 387 12.36 20.28 -4.41
N LYS A 388 11.21 19.67 -4.18
CA LYS A 388 10.45 19.84 -2.93
C LYS A 388 9.53 18.67 -2.64
N ALA A 389 9.08 18.59 -1.38
CA ALA A 389 7.87 17.89 -0.94
C ALA A 389 7.08 18.81 0.00
N VAL A 390 5.76 18.77 -0.08
CA VAL A 390 4.85 19.66 0.66
C VAL A 390 3.83 18.84 1.43
N SER A 391 3.77 19.04 2.74
CA SER A 391 2.71 18.52 3.61
C SER A 391 1.63 19.59 3.80
N VAL A 392 0.37 19.23 3.60
CA VAL A 392 -0.76 20.16 3.68
C VAL A 392 -1.79 19.69 4.70
N ASP A 393 -2.27 20.60 5.57
CA ASP A 393 -3.45 20.38 6.42
C ASP A 393 -4.71 20.24 5.54
N GLY A 394 -4.98 19.02 5.10
CA GLY A 394 -6.10 18.66 4.23
C GLY A 394 -7.20 17.88 4.94
N GLN A 395 -6.96 17.47 6.20
CA GLN A 395 -7.87 16.63 6.99
C GLN A 395 -8.28 15.31 6.29
N MET A 396 -7.42 14.82 5.43
CA MET A 396 -7.48 13.51 4.77
C MET A 396 -6.05 13.01 4.56
N GLY A 397 -5.85 11.71 4.36
CA GLY A 397 -4.58 11.14 3.88
C GLY A 397 -4.67 10.96 2.37
N MET A 398 -3.83 11.66 1.61
CA MET A 398 -3.70 11.54 0.15
C MET A 398 -2.36 12.08 -0.35
N GLU A 399 -1.92 11.50 -1.42
CA GLU A 399 -0.62 11.75 -2.04
C GLU A 399 -0.73 12.18 -3.51
N TYR A 400 0.19 13.03 -3.91
CA TYR A 400 0.38 13.50 -5.30
C TYR A 400 1.86 13.85 -5.49
N PRO A 401 2.35 13.92 -6.74
CA PRO A 401 3.76 14.29 -6.95
C PRO A 401 4.12 15.58 -6.24
N GLN A 402 5.07 15.52 -5.30
CA GLN A 402 5.57 16.63 -4.49
C GLN A 402 4.54 17.24 -3.52
N MET A 403 3.33 16.69 -3.39
CA MET A 403 2.23 17.19 -2.56
C MET A 403 1.60 16.06 -1.75
N ALA A 404 1.40 16.27 -0.46
CA ALA A 404 0.70 15.34 0.42
C ALA A 404 -0.36 16.08 1.23
N PHE A 405 -1.57 15.52 1.30
CA PHE A 405 -2.65 16.06 2.13
C PHE A 405 -2.76 15.22 3.39
N ASN A 406 -2.66 15.84 4.55
CA ASN A 406 -2.53 15.14 5.83
C ASN A 406 -3.63 15.54 6.81
N PRO A 407 -4.09 14.63 7.69
CA PRO A 407 -4.97 14.95 8.80
C PRO A 407 -4.18 15.35 10.04
N GLY A 408 -4.89 15.82 11.04
CA GLY A 408 -4.38 16.07 12.40
C GLY A 408 -4.52 17.53 12.80
N ARG A 409 -5.10 17.70 13.99
CA ARG A 409 -5.24 19.03 14.64
C ARG A 409 -5.12 18.85 16.15
N PRO A 410 -4.77 19.91 16.89
CA PRO A 410 -4.80 19.91 18.34
C PRO A 410 -6.09 19.32 18.90
N ASP A 411 -5.99 18.43 19.90
CA ASP A 411 -7.11 17.67 20.46
C ASP A 411 -7.30 17.90 21.97
N LEU A 412 -6.53 18.82 22.58
CA LEU A 412 -6.65 19.18 23.97
C LEU A 412 -7.42 20.51 24.15
N PRO A 413 -8.14 20.68 25.29
CA PRO A 413 -8.96 21.87 25.54
C PRO A 413 -8.18 23.19 25.62
N ASP A 414 -6.88 23.15 25.92
CA ASP A 414 -6.00 24.31 25.98
C ASP A 414 -5.42 24.72 24.61
N GLY A 415 -5.81 24.01 23.54
CA GLY A 415 -5.28 24.20 22.18
C GLY A 415 -3.98 23.44 21.92
N GLY A 416 -3.51 22.63 22.86
CA GLY A 416 -2.39 21.71 22.69
C GLY A 416 -2.81 20.39 22.02
N TYR A 417 -1.88 19.44 21.97
CA TYR A 417 -2.13 18.12 21.37
C TYR A 417 -1.60 16.99 22.24
N SER A 418 -2.31 15.85 22.21
CA SER A 418 -1.89 14.63 22.89
C SER A 418 -0.78 13.90 22.12
N ASP A 419 0.00 13.04 22.80
CA ASP A 419 0.96 12.15 22.13
C ASP A 419 0.30 11.28 21.06
N ARG A 420 -0.93 10.84 21.33
CA ARG A 420 -1.71 10.10 20.33
C ARG A 420 -1.92 10.89 19.03
N MET A 421 -2.28 12.17 19.14
CA MET A 421 -2.49 13.04 17.99
C MET A 421 -1.18 13.40 17.30
N LYS A 422 -0.13 13.68 18.08
CA LYS A 422 1.24 13.89 17.60
C LYS A 422 1.69 12.74 16.69
N TYR A 423 1.72 11.53 17.22
CA TYR A 423 2.18 10.37 16.46
C TYR A 423 1.24 10.00 15.29
N LEU A 424 -0.07 10.27 15.41
CA LEU A 424 -1.01 10.09 14.29
C LEU A 424 -0.66 11.03 13.13
N MET A 425 -0.46 12.31 13.39
CA MET A 425 -0.15 13.30 12.35
C MET A 425 1.21 13.01 11.71
N ILE A 426 2.26 12.76 12.53
CA ILE A 426 3.60 12.41 12.03
C ILE A 426 3.54 11.17 11.16
N LYS A 427 2.87 10.10 11.64
CA LYS A 427 2.68 8.87 10.91
C LYS A 427 2.09 9.10 9.52
N VAL A 428 0.95 9.81 9.44
CA VAL A 428 0.29 10.05 8.17
C VAL A 428 1.13 10.97 7.29
N THR A 429 1.82 11.97 7.86
CA THR A 429 2.75 12.81 7.09
C THR A 429 3.89 11.99 6.47
N ILE A 430 4.48 11.06 7.22
CA ILE A 430 5.53 10.15 6.70
C ILE A 430 4.95 9.26 5.59
N HIS A 431 3.76 8.71 5.78
CA HIS A 431 3.08 7.86 4.82
C HIS A 431 2.81 8.60 3.50
N GLU A 432 2.07 9.71 3.55
CA GLU A 432 1.67 10.45 2.35
C GLU A 432 2.85 11.11 1.61
N VAL A 433 3.86 11.60 2.35
CA VAL A 433 5.10 12.07 1.73
C VAL A 433 5.92 10.92 1.15
N GLY A 434 5.89 9.75 1.78
CA GLY A 434 6.55 8.54 1.31
C GLY A 434 6.04 8.08 -0.06
N HIS A 435 4.76 8.26 -0.33
CA HIS A 435 4.16 8.01 -1.64
C HIS A 435 4.80 8.79 -2.80
N ASN A 436 5.54 9.83 -2.53
CA ASN A 436 6.36 10.47 -3.57
C ASN A 436 7.39 9.51 -4.21
N PHE A 437 7.74 8.41 -3.52
CA PHE A 437 8.63 7.36 -4.04
C PHE A 437 7.81 6.22 -4.67
N PHE A 438 6.79 5.74 -3.97
CA PHE A 438 5.84 4.70 -4.38
C PHE A 438 4.41 5.22 -4.17
N PRO A 439 3.61 5.51 -5.18
CA PRO A 439 3.80 5.19 -6.59
C PRO A 439 4.22 6.39 -7.46
N MET A 440 4.49 7.59 -6.89
CA MET A 440 4.64 8.80 -7.71
C MET A 440 5.88 8.78 -8.60
N ILE A 441 6.90 7.97 -8.27
CA ILE A 441 8.12 7.80 -9.08
C ILE A 441 8.25 6.36 -9.57
N VAL A 442 8.03 5.34 -8.71
CA VAL A 442 7.93 3.94 -9.12
C VAL A 442 6.45 3.65 -9.36
N ASN A 443 5.98 3.87 -10.56
CA ASN A 443 4.57 4.06 -10.90
C ASN A 443 3.88 2.74 -11.31
N SER A 444 3.43 1.95 -10.33
CA SER A 444 2.65 0.74 -10.56
C SER A 444 1.18 1.03 -10.89
N ASP A 445 0.47 0.07 -11.49
CA ASP A 445 -0.99 0.13 -11.65
C ASP A 445 -1.69 -0.14 -10.31
N GLU A 446 -2.08 0.91 -9.64
CA GLU A 446 -2.70 0.87 -8.32
C GLU A 446 -4.13 0.33 -8.35
N ARG A 447 -4.80 0.38 -9.50
CA ARG A 447 -6.14 -0.21 -9.66
C ARG A 447 -6.10 -1.73 -9.59
N GLN A 448 -5.04 -2.32 -10.15
CA GLN A 448 -4.85 -3.77 -10.16
C GLN A 448 -4.14 -4.24 -8.90
N TRP A 449 -3.09 -3.53 -8.47
CA TRP A 449 -2.17 -3.98 -7.43
C TRP A 449 -1.91 -2.90 -6.38
N THR A 450 -2.95 -2.53 -5.64
CA THR A 450 -2.88 -1.50 -4.59
C THR A 450 -1.78 -1.74 -3.56
N TRP A 451 -1.36 -2.99 -3.34
CA TRP A 451 -0.27 -3.31 -2.43
C TRP A 451 1.11 -2.81 -2.89
N MET A 452 1.31 -2.59 -4.19
CA MET A 452 2.57 -2.03 -4.72
C MET A 452 2.69 -0.53 -4.44
N ASP A 453 1.59 0.12 -4.24
CA ASP A 453 1.46 1.47 -3.73
C ASP A 453 1.53 1.46 -2.20
N GLU A 454 0.49 1.06 -1.53
CA GLU A 454 0.27 1.15 -0.10
C GLU A 454 1.18 0.24 0.73
N GLY A 455 1.44 -0.96 0.23
CA GLY A 455 2.21 -1.97 0.95
C GLY A 455 3.70 -1.70 0.93
N LEU A 456 4.27 -1.32 -0.23
CA LEU A 456 5.68 -0.94 -0.34
C LEU A 456 5.93 0.34 0.47
N ASN A 457 5.03 1.32 0.35
CA ASN A 457 5.11 2.56 1.11
C ASN A 457 5.01 2.30 2.62
N SER A 458 4.01 1.53 3.10
CA SER A 458 3.85 1.20 4.53
C SER A 458 5.06 0.46 5.11
N TYR A 459 5.80 -0.31 4.31
CA TYR A 459 7.02 -0.94 4.76
C TYR A 459 8.13 0.10 5.02
N VAL A 460 8.39 1.02 4.09
CA VAL A 460 9.42 2.06 4.26
C VAL A 460 9.00 3.11 5.29
N GLU A 461 7.69 3.40 5.40
CA GLU A 461 7.09 4.22 6.47
C GLU A 461 7.58 3.78 7.85
N MET A 462 7.56 2.47 8.15
CA MET A 462 8.02 1.96 9.44
C MET A 462 9.49 2.30 9.74
N LEU A 463 10.35 2.23 8.74
CA LEU A 463 11.75 2.61 8.87
C LEU A 463 11.89 4.12 9.14
N ALA A 464 11.08 4.94 8.47
CA ALA A 464 11.08 6.39 8.65
C ALA A 464 10.47 6.82 10.00
N GLU A 465 9.44 6.10 10.49
CA GLU A 465 8.88 6.29 11.82
C GLU A 465 9.94 6.02 12.91
N LEU A 466 10.72 4.94 12.80
CA LEU A 466 11.79 4.60 13.73
C LEU A 466 13.00 5.52 13.62
N ASP A 467 13.33 6.04 12.43
CA ASP A 467 14.36 7.04 12.23
C ASP A 467 13.94 8.43 12.80
N TYR A 468 12.63 8.71 12.83
CA TYR A 468 12.08 9.92 13.45
C TYR A 468 12.12 9.85 14.99
N ASP A 469 11.67 8.73 15.55
CA ASP A 469 11.69 8.43 16.97
C ASP A 469 11.90 6.92 17.19
N PRO A 470 13.01 6.46 17.80
CA PRO A 470 13.25 5.03 18.04
C PRO A 470 12.15 4.34 18.87
N ASN A 471 11.33 5.10 19.60
CA ASN A 471 10.19 4.60 20.38
C ASN A 471 8.85 4.85 19.69
N PHE A 472 8.84 5.11 18.40
CA PHE A 472 7.60 5.38 17.65
C PHE A 472 6.60 4.23 17.82
N PRO A 473 5.32 4.49 18.13
CA PRO A 473 4.33 3.46 18.38
C PRO A 473 3.85 2.81 17.06
N LEU A 474 4.65 1.91 16.51
CA LEU A 474 4.34 1.20 15.26
C LEU A 474 3.00 0.47 15.34
N ARG A 475 2.08 0.77 14.44
CA ARG A 475 0.74 0.17 14.40
C ARG A 475 0.57 -0.89 13.31
N ARG A 476 1.36 -0.84 12.26
CA ARG A 476 1.34 -1.77 11.12
C ARG A 476 2.70 -2.43 10.95
N GLY A 477 2.78 -3.47 10.17
CA GLY A 477 4.01 -4.10 9.68
C GLY A 477 4.69 -5.04 10.65
N LEU A 478 4.56 -4.87 11.98
CA LEU A 478 5.10 -5.86 12.92
C LEU A 478 4.29 -7.16 12.85
N PRO A 479 4.95 -8.34 12.88
CA PRO A 479 4.29 -9.65 12.72
C PRO A 479 3.10 -9.84 13.66
N LYS A 480 3.25 -9.50 14.94
CA LYS A 480 2.17 -9.60 15.95
C LYS A 480 0.91 -8.76 15.64
N ASN A 481 1.03 -7.70 14.84
CA ASN A 481 -0.06 -6.78 14.57
C ASN A 481 -1.01 -7.29 13.48
N ILE A 482 -0.58 -8.25 12.64
CA ILE A 482 -1.39 -8.79 11.54
C ILE A 482 -2.12 -10.09 11.92
N VAL A 483 -1.72 -10.74 13.01
CA VAL A 483 -2.26 -12.05 13.45
C VAL A 483 -3.78 -12.06 13.52
N SER A 484 -4.38 -11.06 14.16
CA SER A 484 -5.86 -10.99 14.32
C SER A 484 -6.61 -10.87 12.99
N TYR A 485 -5.98 -10.31 11.95
CA TYR A 485 -6.53 -10.29 10.60
C TYR A 485 -6.37 -11.65 9.92
N MET A 486 -5.19 -12.27 10.01
CA MET A 486 -4.90 -13.54 9.36
C MET A 486 -5.75 -14.69 9.93
N ASP A 487 -5.98 -14.70 11.25
CA ASP A 487 -6.85 -15.66 11.96
C ASP A 487 -8.34 -15.27 11.91
N GLY A 488 -8.70 -14.19 11.23
CA GLY A 488 -10.06 -13.67 11.18
C GLY A 488 -11.01 -14.45 10.27
N ASP A 489 -12.18 -13.87 10.02
CA ASP A 489 -13.22 -14.43 9.13
C ASP A 489 -12.69 -14.59 7.70
N GLN A 490 -12.39 -15.84 7.30
CA GLN A 490 -11.79 -16.18 6.02
C GLN A 490 -12.65 -15.75 4.81
N SER A 491 -13.98 -15.57 5.00
CA SER A 491 -14.86 -15.04 3.95
C SER A 491 -14.60 -13.57 3.59
N LYS A 492 -13.84 -12.86 4.43
CA LYS A 492 -13.49 -11.44 4.29
C LYS A 492 -12.01 -11.21 4.00
N ILE A 493 -11.24 -12.28 3.88
CA ILE A 493 -9.80 -12.22 3.59
C ILE A 493 -9.58 -12.60 2.14
N ALA A 494 -8.80 -11.76 1.44
CA ALA A 494 -8.41 -12.00 0.06
C ALA A 494 -6.88 -12.08 -0.04
N PRO A 495 -6.32 -12.77 -1.06
CA PRO A 495 -4.90 -12.67 -1.37
C PRO A 495 -4.46 -11.21 -1.58
N ILE A 496 -3.20 -10.89 -1.25
CA ILE A 496 -2.63 -9.54 -1.50
C ILE A 496 -2.74 -9.17 -2.99
N MET A 497 -2.57 -10.14 -3.89
CA MET A 497 -2.66 -9.97 -5.34
C MET A 497 -4.08 -9.69 -5.87
N SER A 498 -5.07 -9.50 -5.00
CA SER A 498 -6.43 -9.17 -5.42
C SER A 498 -6.54 -7.70 -5.80
N LYS A 499 -7.34 -7.42 -6.84
CA LYS A 499 -7.71 -6.05 -7.23
C LYS A 499 -8.41 -5.34 -6.08
N GLY A 500 -8.06 -4.07 -5.83
CA GLY A 500 -8.52 -3.31 -4.66
C GLY A 500 -10.06 -3.21 -4.54
N ASP A 501 -10.79 -3.14 -5.66
CA ASP A 501 -12.26 -3.12 -5.67
C ASP A 501 -12.88 -4.40 -5.09
N ASN A 502 -12.17 -5.53 -5.14
CA ASN A 502 -12.63 -6.84 -4.71
C ASN A 502 -12.24 -7.18 -3.26
N VAL A 503 -11.55 -6.28 -2.56
CA VAL A 503 -11.03 -6.53 -1.22
C VAL A 503 -11.96 -5.97 -0.15
N TYR A 504 -12.45 -6.83 0.75
CA TYR A 504 -13.29 -6.41 1.87
C TYR A 504 -12.49 -5.63 2.93
N SER A 505 -11.40 -6.21 3.40
CA SER A 505 -10.53 -5.66 4.47
C SER A 505 -9.36 -4.88 3.87
N PHE A 506 -9.67 -3.76 3.22
CA PHE A 506 -8.72 -3.01 2.40
C PHE A 506 -7.44 -2.59 3.17
N GLY A 507 -7.59 -1.98 4.36
CA GLY A 507 -6.44 -1.51 5.14
C GLY A 507 -5.49 -2.62 5.62
N ASN A 508 -5.97 -3.86 5.82
CA ASN A 508 -5.10 -4.98 6.15
C ASN A 508 -4.51 -5.63 4.89
N ASN A 509 -5.28 -5.75 3.83
CA ASN A 509 -4.84 -6.39 2.60
C ASN A 509 -3.82 -5.55 1.81
N ALA A 510 -4.10 -4.27 1.59
CA ALA A 510 -3.26 -3.39 0.80
C ALA A 510 -2.04 -2.85 1.58
N TYR A 511 -2.18 -2.58 2.88
CA TYR A 511 -1.17 -1.96 3.75
C TYR A 511 -0.50 -2.96 4.69
N GLY A 512 -1.29 -3.52 5.63
CA GLY A 512 -0.75 -4.25 6.79
C GLY A 512 -0.06 -5.55 6.42
N LYS A 513 -0.73 -6.44 5.68
CA LYS A 513 -0.20 -7.77 5.33
C LYS A 513 1.03 -7.68 4.43
N PRO A 514 1.07 -6.88 3.35
CA PRO A 514 2.28 -6.75 2.55
C PRO A 514 3.45 -6.08 3.30
N ALA A 515 3.19 -5.04 4.10
CA ALA A 515 4.24 -4.43 4.93
C ALA A 515 4.82 -5.43 5.93
N THR A 516 3.97 -6.27 6.56
CA THR A 516 4.42 -7.35 7.45
C THR A 516 5.22 -8.40 6.70
N ALA A 517 4.79 -8.80 5.50
CA ALA A 517 5.53 -9.75 4.68
C ALA A 517 6.93 -9.24 4.36
N LEU A 518 7.06 -7.98 3.96
CA LEU A 518 8.36 -7.37 3.66
C LEU A 518 9.24 -7.21 4.91
N TRP A 519 8.64 -6.87 6.05
CA TRP A 519 9.35 -6.82 7.33
C TRP A 519 9.92 -8.19 7.73
N ILE A 520 9.10 -9.24 7.66
CA ILE A 520 9.54 -10.62 7.92
C ILE A 520 10.62 -11.05 6.93
N LEU A 521 10.46 -10.70 5.66
CA LEU A 521 11.44 -11.02 4.64
C LEU A 521 12.81 -10.38 4.95
N ARG A 522 12.78 -9.11 5.40
CA ARG A 522 13.98 -8.37 5.81
C ARG A 522 14.60 -8.89 7.09
N GLU A 523 13.83 -8.95 8.18
CA GLU A 523 14.38 -9.20 9.51
C GLU A 523 14.63 -10.70 9.79
N THR A 524 13.76 -11.57 9.24
CA THR A 524 13.75 -12.98 9.63
C THR A 524 14.34 -13.91 8.58
N ILE A 525 14.21 -13.58 7.28
CA ILE A 525 14.55 -14.51 6.19
C ILE A 525 15.86 -14.13 5.49
N MET A 526 15.97 -12.89 4.98
CA MET A 526 17.12 -12.46 4.17
C MET A 526 18.25 -11.82 5.01
N GLY A 527 17.89 -11.15 6.09
CA GLY A 527 18.73 -10.20 6.80
C GLY A 527 18.68 -8.80 6.16
N PRO A 528 18.84 -7.74 7.00
CA PRO A 528 18.63 -6.35 6.57
C PRO A 528 19.51 -5.92 5.39
N GLU A 529 20.81 -6.28 5.40
CA GLU A 529 21.74 -5.85 4.35
C GLU A 529 21.35 -6.36 2.97
N LEU A 530 21.00 -7.65 2.86
CA LEU A 530 20.66 -8.29 1.60
C LEU A 530 19.31 -7.82 1.09
N PHE A 531 18.33 -7.69 2.00
CA PHE A 531 17.00 -7.18 1.64
C PHE A 531 17.10 -5.72 1.16
N ASP A 532 17.77 -4.85 1.90
CA ASP A 532 17.90 -3.43 1.56
C ASP A 532 18.59 -3.24 0.21
N HIS A 533 19.62 -4.06 -0.09
CA HIS A 533 20.25 -4.09 -1.40
C HIS A 533 19.26 -4.47 -2.53
N ALA A 534 18.48 -5.53 -2.33
CA ALA A 534 17.53 -6.01 -3.33
C ALA A 534 16.38 -5.01 -3.53
N PHE A 535 15.83 -4.45 -2.47
CA PHE A 535 14.75 -3.46 -2.51
C PHE A 535 15.20 -2.16 -3.17
N LYS A 536 16.40 -1.70 -2.87
CA LYS A 536 17.02 -0.54 -3.52
C LYS A 536 17.24 -0.79 -5.01
N THR A 537 17.69 -1.98 -5.37
CA THR A 537 17.88 -2.39 -6.77
C THR A 537 16.56 -2.34 -7.55
N TYR A 538 15.47 -2.89 -7.00
CA TYR A 538 14.15 -2.78 -7.60
C TYR A 538 13.73 -1.32 -7.80
N SER A 539 13.84 -0.52 -6.74
CA SER A 539 13.42 0.88 -6.75
C SER A 539 14.16 1.70 -7.82
N GLN A 540 15.48 1.49 -7.96
CA GLN A 540 16.31 2.15 -8.97
C GLN A 540 16.03 1.67 -10.40
N ARG A 541 15.78 0.37 -10.61
CA ARG A 541 15.41 -0.20 -11.93
C ARG A 541 14.14 0.41 -12.48
N TRP A 542 13.16 0.64 -11.60
CA TRP A 542 11.81 1.06 -11.97
C TRP A 542 11.49 2.53 -11.68
N MET A 543 12.48 3.31 -11.32
CA MET A 543 12.36 4.76 -11.18
C MET A 543 11.87 5.39 -12.50
N PHE A 544 10.77 6.17 -12.42
CA PHE A 544 10.05 6.77 -13.56
C PHE A 544 9.53 5.75 -14.60
N LYS A 545 9.11 4.57 -14.14
CA LYS A 545 8.58 3.52 -15.00
C LYS A 545 7.37 2.85 -14.35
N HIS A 546 6.74 1.93 -15.10
CA HIS A 546 5.53 1.21 -14.71
C HIS A 546 5.85 -0.27 -14.39
N PRO A 547 6.28 -0.62 -13.17
CA PRO A 547 6.52 -2.01 -12.79
C PRO A 547 5.22 -2.76 -12.55
N THR A 548 5.31 -4.09 -12.69
CA THR A 548 4.28 -5.06 -12.29
C THR A 548 4.76 -5.87 -11.08
N PRO A 549 3.89 -6.63 -10.41
CA PRO A 549 4.31 -7.57 -9.36
C PRO A 549 5.41 -8.55 -9.82
N SER A 550 5.35 -9.00 -11.08
CA SER A 550 6.37 -9.88 -11.64
C SER A 550 7.76 -9.23 -11.67
N ASP A 551 7.81 -7.94 -11.97
CA ASP A 551 9.06 -7.16 -12.01
C ASP A 551 9.63 -6.99 -10.60
N PHE A 552 8.77 -6.79 -9.59
CA PHE A 552 9.16 -6.72 -8.19
C PHE A 552 9.75 -8.05 -7.71
N PHE A 553 8.99 -9.14 -7.84
CA PHE A 553 9.43 -10.46 -7.34
C PHE A 553 10.75 -10.89 -7.98
N ARG A 554 10.86 -10.76 -9.32
CA ARG A 554 12.09 -11.08 -10.03
C ARG A 554 13.26 -10.19 -9.65
N SER A 555 13.04 -8.89 -9.45
CA SER A 555 14.10 -7.98 -9.03
C SER A 555 14.64 -8.35 -7.65
N MET A 556 13.76 -8.72 -6.72
CA MET A 556 14.15 -9.14 -5.39
C MET A 556 14.98 -10.44 -5.43
N GLU A 557 14.56 -11.43 -6.22
CA GLU A 557 15.30 -12.71 -6.38
C GLU A 557 16.62 -12.54 -7.12
N ASP A 558 16.63 -11.77 -8.21
CA ASP A 558 17.84 -11.51 -8.99
C ASP A 558 18.92 -10.81 -8.16
N ALA A 559 18.54 -9.76 -7.43
CA ALA A 559 19.48 -8.98 -6.64
C ALA A 559 19.96 -9.71 -5.37
N SER A 560 19.16 -10.61 -4.82
CA SER A 560 19.51 -11.37 -3.61
C SER A 560 20.13 -12.73 -3.88
N ALA A 561 20.02 -13.26 -5.12
CA ALA A 561 20.33 -14.62 -5.48
C ALA A 561 19.58 -15.69 -4.63
N MET A 562 18.39 -15.34 -4.11
CA MET A 562 17.53 -16.24 -3.33
C MET A 562 16.32 -16.69 -4.15
N ASP A 563 15.98 -17.98 -4.05
CA ASP A 563 14.70 -18.52 -4.50
C ASP A 563 13.62 -18.19 -3.45
N LEU A 564 12.75 -17.24 -3.76
CA LEU A 564 11.66 -16.77 -2.89
C LEU A 564 10.28 -17.14 -3.45
N ASP A 565 10.17 -17.96 -4.48
CA ASP A 565 8.91 -18.41 -5.07
C ASP A 565 7.91 -18.93 -4.03
N TRP A 566 8.42 -19.70 -3.04
CA TRP A 566 7.62 -20.22 -1.93
C TRP A 566 7.04 -19.11 -1.04
N PHE A 567 7.79 -18.03 -0.83
CA PHE A 567 7.39 -16.89 -0.02
C PHE A 567 6.31 -16.06 -0.73
N TRP A 568 6.58 -15.68 -1.99
CA TRP A 568 5.63 -14.91 -2.79
C TRP A 568 4.32 -15.67 -2.96
N ARG A 569 4.38 -16.96 -3.29
CA ARG A 569 3.21 -17.82 -3.45
C ARG A 569 2.35 -17.86 -2.18
N GLY A 570 2.95 -18.02 -1.03
CA GLY A 570 2.25 -18.08 0.25
C GLY A 570 1.67 -16.75 0.67
N TRP A 571 2.51 -15.75 0.83
CA TRP A 571 2.11 -14.44 1.37
C TRP A 571 1.22 -13.64 0.42
N PHE A 572 1.51 -13.63 -0.89
CA PHE A 572 0.86 -12.73 -1.85
C PHE A 572 -0.30 -13.39 -2.60
N TYR A 573 -0.19 -14.68 -2.94
CA TYR A 573 -1.18 -15.38 -3.78
C TYR A 573 -2.16 -16.24 -2.98
N SER A 574 -1.99 -16.39 -1.65
CA SER A 574 -2.90 -17.18 -0.83
C SER A 574 -3.40 -16.42 0.41
N THR A 575 -4.37 -17.04 1.09
CA THR A 575 -4.86 -16.60 2.41
C THR A 575 -4.37 -17.52 3.52
N ASP A 576 -3.38 -18.39 3.23
CA ASP A 576 -2.76 -19.24 4.23
C ASP A 576 -2.16 -18.39 5.37
N VAL A 577 -2.08 -18.99 6.55
CA VAL A 577 -1.57 -18.35 7.76
C VAL A 577 -0.34 -19.08 8.27
N THR A 578 0.53 -18.39 8.99
CA THR A 578 1.59 -19.05 9.75
C THR A 578 0.97 -19.73 10.97
N ASP A 579 1.23 -21.03 11.10
CA ASP A 579 0.91 -21.83 12.27
C ASP A 579 1.88 -23.03 12.24
N ILE A 580 2.94 -22.95 13.03
CA ILE A 580 4.00 -23.95 13.10
C ILE A 580 4.10 -24.43 14.52
N GLY A 581 3.71 -25.69 14.77
CA GLY A 581 3.69 -26.27 16.10
C GLY A 581 4.64 -27.45 16.29
N ILE A 582 4.81 -27.86 17.54
CA ILE A 582 5.50 -29.08 17.94
C ILE A 582 4.46 -30.17 18.14
N LYS A 583 4.45 -31.14 17.21
CA LYS A 583 3.53 -32.30 17.29
C LYS A 583 3.96 -33.33 18.31
N GLY A 584 5.28 -33.49 18.52
CA GLY A 584 5.81 -34.43 19.47
C GLY A 584 7.33 -34.39 19.57
N VAL A 585 7.84 -34.86 20.71
CA VAL A 585 9.28 -34.98 20.97
C VAL A 585 9.54 -36.37 21.58
N LYS A 586 10.49 -37.09 20.98
CA LYS A 586 10.98 -38.32 21.53
C LYS A 586 12.44 -38.15 21.93
N LYS A 587 12.81 -38.60 23.12
CA LYS A 587 14.17 -38.50 23.64
C LYS A 587 14.83 -39.88 23.63
N PHE A 588 16.03 -39.91 23.11
CA PHE A 588 16.89 -41.10 23.08
C PHE A 588 18.18 -40.79 23.82
N PHE A 589 18.73 -41.75 24.46
CA PHE A 589 20.07 -41.68 25.05
C PHE A 589 20.81 -42.99 24.86
N LYS A 590 22.13 -42.92 24.76
CA LYS A 590 22.99 -44.05 24.62
C LYS A 590 23.41 -44.56 26.01
N GLN A 591 23.16 -45.82 26.30
CA GLN A 591 23.43 -46.40 27.59
C GLN A 591 24.86 -46.90 27.73
N ASP A 592 25.46 -47.40 26.63
CA ASP A 592 26.83 -47.93 26.57
C ASP A 592 27.35 -47.90 25.13
N ALA A 593 28.69 -47.83 24.92
CA ALA A 593 29.28 -47.69 23.57
C ALA A 593 28.95 -48.86 22.62
N ASP A 594 28.65 -50.06 23.19
CA ASP A 594 28.45 -51.30 22.43
C ASP A 594 27.02 -51.88 22.52
N LYS A 595 26.03 -51.12 23.05
CA LYS A 595 24.66 -51.59 23.20
C LYS A 595 23.65 -50.67 22.54
N ASP A 596 22.44 -51.21 22.28
CA ASP A 596 21.33 -50.48 21.66
C ASP A 596 20.93 -49.22 22.42
N VAL A 597 20.49 -48.21 21.67
CA VAL A 597 19.98 -46.95 22.21
C VAL A 597 18.64 -47.21 22.91
N ASN A 598 18.48 -46.77 24.18
CA ASN A 598 17.20 -46.82 24.87
C ASN A 598 16.28 -45.71 24.40
N PHE A 599 15.06 -46.12 24.07
CA PHE A 599 13.98 -45.24 23.65
C PHE A 599 13.10 -44.87 24.86
N ILE A 600 12.84 -43.58 25.03
CA ILE A 600 11.88 -43.04 25.99
C ILE A 600 10.80 -42.35 25.22
N GLU A 601 9.56 -42.87 25.28
CA GLU A 601 8.42 -42.33 24.61
C GLU A 601 7.89 -41.11 25.37
N ASP A 602 7.58 -40.02 24.65
CA ASP A 602 6.90 -38.90 25.21
C ASP A 602 5.43 -39.26 25.45
N THR A 603 4.97 -39.10 26.67
CA THR A 603 3.58 -39.07 27.00
C THR A 603 3.17 -37.60 27.14
N SER A 604 1.98 -37.22 26.73
CA SER A 604 1.44 -35.86 26.75
C SER A 604 1.56 -35.08 28.08
N GLU A 605 2.11 -35.70 29.11
CA GLU A 605 2.32 -35.14 30.46
C GLU A 605 3.80 -34.74 30.74
N GLY A 606 4.70 -34.87 29.75
CA GLY A 606 6.12 -34.56 29.87
C GLY A 606 7.00 -35.82 29.86
N LEU A 607 8.29 -35.61 29.63
CA LEU A 607 9.27 -36.70 29.61
C LEU A 607 9.43 -37.36 31.00
N THR A 608 8.90 -38.56 31.16
CA THR A 608 9.07 -39.34 32.40
C THR A 608 10.32 -40.21 32.32
N PHE A 609 11.24 -40.01 33.25
CA PHE A 609 12.44 -40.84 33.38
C PHE A 609 12.20 -41.97 34.36
N SER A 610 12.55 -43.18 33.96
CA SER A 610 12.77 -44.18 35.00
C SER A 610 14.07 -43.85 35.73
N SER A 611 14.04 -43.76 37.04
CA SER A 611 15.16 -43.31 37.88
C SER A 611 16.41 -44.21 37.82
N GLU A 612 16.29 -45.42 37.35
CA GLU A 612 17.42 -46.38 37.19
C GLU A 612 18.22 -46.10 35.89
N ASN A 613 17.55 -45.67 34.82
CA ASN A 613 18.23 -45.44 33.53
C ASN A 613 18.91 -44.07 33.47
N ALA A 614 18.40 -43.08 34.20
CA ALA A 614 18.97 -41.72 34.21
C ALA A 614 20.37 -41.66 34.89
N LYS A 615 20.72 -42.60 35.74
CA LYS A 615 22.04 -42.65 36.44
C LYS A 615 23.17 -43.20 35.60
N LYS A 616 22.88 -43.82 34.44
CA LYS A 616 23.86 -44.47 33.57
C LYS A 616 23.92 -43.88 32.15
N ALA A 617 23.22 -42.75 31.91
CA ALA A 617 23.24 -42.11 30.60
C ALA A 617 24.57 -41.41 30.32
N ASP A 618 25.16 -41.70 29.17
CA ASP A 618 26.26 -40.93 28.61
C ASP A 618 25.76 -39.47 28.36
N SER A 619 26.66 -38.52 28.37
CA SER A 619 26.37 -37.08 28.20
C SER A 619 25.77 -36.67 26.84
N ASN A 620 25.49 -37.65 25.96
CA ASN A 620 24.91 -37.40 24.64
C ASN A 620 23.42 -37.77 24.61
N PHE A 621 22.58 -36.73 24.33
CA PHE A 621 21.16 -36.87 24.16
C PHE A 621 20.80 -36.74 22.68
N PHE A 622 19.78 -37.45 22.22
CA PHE A 622 19.22 -37.35 20.89
C PHE A 622 17.71 -37.10 21.02
N TYR A 623 17.24 -36.10 20.31
CA TYR A 623 15.83 -35.70 20.28
C TYR A 623 15.30 -35.90 18.88
N GLU A 624 14.23 -36.67 18.71
CA GLU A 624 13.42 -36.72 17.49
C GLU A 624 12.26 -35.76 17.69
N ILE A 625 12.31 -34.58 17.03
CA ILE A 625 11.33 -33.51 17.15
C ILE A 625 10.49 -33.51 15.89
N THR A 626 9.19 -33.70 16.03
CA THR A 626 8.23 -33.61 14.93
C THR A 626 7.52 -32.28 14.95
N PHE A 627 7.72 -31.50 13.89
CA PHE A 627 7.04 -30.22 13.65
C PHE A 627 5.89 -30.41 12.66
N ASN A 628 4.82 -29.65 12.82
CA ASN A 628 3.71 -29.60 11.88
C ASN A 628 3.39 -28.16 11.48
N LYS A 629 2.66 -28.00 10.38
CA LYS A 629 2.32 -26.71 9.80
C LYS A 629 0.84 -26.68 9.36
N PRO A 630 -0.10 -26.64 10.31
CA PRO A 630 -1.54 -26.68 9.99
C PRO A 630 -2.04 -25.44 9.25
N GLY A 631 -1.42 -24.28 9.45
CA GLY A 631 -1.83 -23.01 8.82
C GLY A 631 -1.54 -22.89 7.33
N GLY A 632 -0.68 -23.76 6.80
CA GLY A 632 -0.38 -23.85 5.36
C GLY A 632 0.71 -22.91 4.85
N LEU A 633 0.92 -21.75 5.45
CA LEU A 633 1.96 -20.81 5.03
C LEU A 633 3.37 -21.37 5.35
N VAL A 634 4.23 -21.37 4.34
CA VAL A 634 5.62 -21.83 4.50
C VAL A 634 6.43 -20.73 5.17
N MET A 635 7.09 -21.10 6.31
CA MET A 635 8.00 -20.21 7.04
C MET A 635 9.19 -21.02 7.61
N PRO A 636 10.31 -20.39 7.94
CA PRO A 636 11.38 -21.05 8.69
C PRO A 636 10.87 -21.49 10.06
N ILE A 637 11.47 -22.56 10.61
CA ILE A 637 11.23 -22.97 12.00
C ILE A 637 12.28 -22.31 12.87
N ILE A 638 11.86 -21.41 13.74
CA ILE A 638 12.72 -20.72 14.70
C ILE A 638 12.54 -21.42 16.05
N ALA A 639 13.47 -22.27 16.42
CA ALA A 639 13.39 -23.05 17.66
C ALA A 639 14.37 -22.50 18.72
N GLU A 640 13.90 -22.28 19.92
CA GLU A 640 14.72 -22.02 21.10
C GLU A 640 14.73 -23.26 21.99
N TYR A 641 15.92 -23.83 22.21
CA TYR A 641 16.12 -24.93 23.11
C TYR A 641 16.57 -24.41 24.48
N THR A 642 15.82 -24.74 25.53
CA THR A 642 16.22 -24.43 26.90
C THR A 642 16.81 -25.72 27.54
N TYR A 643 18.03 -25.59 28.02
CA TYR A 643 18.74 -26.71 28.64
C TYR A 643 18.50 -26.77 30.17
N LYS A 644 18.76 -27.94 30.76
CA LYS A 644 18.58 -28.18 32.19
C LYS A 644 19.40 -27.24 33.10
N ASP A 645 20.54 -26.77 32.60
CA ASP A 645 21.38 -25.79 33.29
C ASP A 645 20.87 -24.35 33.18
N GLY A 646 19.72 -24.12 32.51
CA GLY A 646 19.10 -22.83 32.27
C GLY A 646 19.66 -22.06 31.07
N THR A 647 20.68 -22.58 30.38
CA THR A 647 21.20 -21.96 29.17
C THR A 647 20.22 -22.19 28.00
N LYS A 648 20.26 -21.29 27.00
CA LYS A 648 19.40 -21.36 25.84
C LYS A 648 20.21 -21.34 24.54
N GLU A 649 19.72 -22.03 23.53
CA GLU A 649 20.25 -22.01 22.17
C GLU A 649 19.12 -21.75 21.17
N ARG A 650 19.32 -20.77 20.29
CA ARG A 650 18.40 -20.49 19.19
C ARG A 650 18.89 -21.16 17.91
N LYS A 651 18.01 -21.89 17.25
CA LYS A 651 18.26 -22.59 15.99
C LYS A 651 17.21 -22.21 14.97
N VAL A 652 17.65 -21.73 13.82
CA VAL A 652 16.76 -21.46 12.68
C VAL A 652 16.93 -22.58 11.65
N TYR A 653 15.83 -23.26 11.32
CA TYR A 653 15.76 -24.19 10.20
C TYR A 653 15.13 -23.44 9.03
N PRO A 654 15.85 -23.29 7.89
CA PRO A 654 15.34 -22.56 6.74
C PRO A 654 14.02 -23.14 6.23
N ALA A 655 13.20 -22.29 5.62
CA ALA A 655 11.88 -22.68 5.08
C ALA A 655 11.94 -23.90 4.13
N GLN A 656 13.08 -24.13 3.48
CA GLN A 656 13.35 -25.26 2.60
C GLN A 656 13.25 -26.63 3.31
N ILE A 657 13.21 -26.67 4.64
CA ILE A 657 12.98 -27.91 5.39
C ILE A 657 11.62 -28.56 5.04
N TRP A 658 10.65 -27.74 4.58
CA TRP A 658 9.32 -28.19 4.17
C TRP A 658 9.22 -28.72 2.73
N ARG A 659 10.31 -28.73 1.95
CA ARG A 659 10.28 -29.08 0.52
C ARG A 659 9.69 -30.46 0.20
N TYR A 660 9.98 -31.43 1.03
CA TYR A 660 9.58 -32.82 0.80
C TYR A 660 8.27 -33.22 1.47
N ASN A 661 7.86 -32.46 2.48
CA ASN A 661 6.59 -32.62 3.14
C ASN A 661 6.17 -31.27 3.73
N ASP A 662 5.12 -30.68 3.20
CA ASP A 662 4.64 -29.36 3.61
C ASP A 662 3.60 -29.40 4.75
N ASN A 663 3.34 -30.58 5.34
CA ASN A 663 2.44 -30.73 6.49
C ASN A 663 3.19 -31.04 7.79
N GLU A 664 4.18 -31.93 7.71
CA GLU A 664 4.86 -32.45 8.89
C GLU A 664 6.30 -32.87 8.54
N ILE A 665 7.25 -32.52 9.38
CA ILE A 665 8.65 -32.94 9.23
C ILE A 665 9.21 -33.34 10.59
N THR A 666 10.20 -34.24 10.55
CA THR A 666 10.93 -34.67 11.73
C THR A 666 12.38 -34.22 11.62
N LYS A 667 12.93 -33.73 12.73
CA LYS A 667 14.34 -33.35 12.86
C LYS A 667 14.97 -34.06 14.03
N VAL A 668 16.10 -34.68 13.78
CA VAL A 668 16.93 -35.28 14.84
C VAL A 668 17.95 -34.23 15.30
N VAL A 669 17.95 -33.96 16.60
CA VAL A 669 18.86 -33.01 17.24
C VAL A 669 19.73 -33.80 18.23
N LYS A 670 21.07 -33.72 18.06
CA LYS A 670 22.03 -34.22 19.03
C LYS A 670 22.42 -33.08 19.98
N SER A 671 22.44 -33.36 21.27
CA SER A 671 22.89 -32.42 22.29
C SER A 671 23.70 -33.13 23.38
N ASP A 672 24.76 -32.51 23.87
CA ASP A 672 25.54 -32.91 25.05
C ASP A 672 24.91 -32.37 26.35
N LYS A 673 23.89 -31.53 26.25
CA LYS A 673 23.08 -31.05 27.36
C LYS A 673 21.64 -31.55 27.25
N GLU A 674 21.01 -31.79 28.36
CA GLU A 674 19.61 -32.19 28.42
C GLU A 674 18.69 -31.00 28.06
N ILE A 675 17.89 -31.11 26.97
CA ILE A 675 16.86 -30.15 26.60
C ILE A 675 15.63 -30.39 27.48
N VAL A 676 15.16 -29.35 28.16
CA VAL A 676 14.00 -29.44 29.06
C VAL A 676 12.79 -28.64 28.54
N ASN A 677 13.02 -27.70 27.62
CA ASN A 677 11.95 -26.98 26.92
C ASN A 677 12.38 -26.66 25.50
N ILE A 678 11.40 -26.63 24.58
CA ILE A 678 11.55 -26.21 23.21
C ILE A 678 10.44 -25.16 22.98
N THR A 679 10.78 -23.99 22.48
CA THR A 679 9.83 -22.94 22.11
C THR A 679 10.01 -22.57 20.65
N ILE A 680 8.94 -22.59 19.86
CA ILE A 680 8.92 -22.11 18.47
C ILE A 680 8.56 -20.64 18.47
N ASP A 681 9.25 -19.88 17.62
CA ASP A 681 9.03 -18.44 17.41
C ASP A 681 8.95 -17.62 18.72
N PRO A 682 9.97 -17.71 19.60
CA PRO A 682 9.94 -17.15 20.95
C PRO A 682 9.74 -15.63 20.95
N ASP A 683 10.17 -14.95 19.88
CA ASP A 683 10.10 -13.49 19.74
C ASP A 683 8.92 -13.02 18.85
N LEU A 684 8.04 -13.93 18.41
CA LEU A 684 6.87 -13.67 17.55
C LEU A 684 7.23 -13.01 16.23
N GLU A 685 8.20 -13.54 15.53
CA GLU A 685 8.78 -12.98 14.29
C GLU A 685 8.10 -13.47 13.01
N THR A 686 7.25 -14.50 13.07
CA THR A 686 6.67 -15.16 11.90
C THR A 686 5.18 -14.87 11.68
N ALA A 687 4.56 -14.08 12.52
CA ALA A 687 3.10 -13.85 12.55
C ALA A 687 2.30 -15.15 12.79
N ASP A 688 2.79 -16.03 13.67
CA ASP A 688 2.12 -17.27 14.04
C ASP A 688 0.78 -16.98 14.70
N VAL A 689 -0.29 -17.61 14.20
CA VAL A 689 -1.68 -17.37 14.66
C VAL A 689 -2.08 -18.23 15.85
N ASP A 690 -1.39 -19.37 16.08
CA ASP A 690 -1.65 -20.25 17.23
C ASP A 690 -0.39 -20.55 18.03
N THR A 691 -0.07 -19.69 18.95
CA THR A 691 1.10 -19.88 19.85
C THR A 691 0.89 -20.96 20.92
N SER A 692 -0.29 -21.58 21.02
CA SER A 692 -0.57 -22.61 22.01
C SER A 692 0.13 -23.94 21.70
N ASN A 693 0.49 -24.17 20.44
CA ASN A 693 1.20 -25.37 19.97
C ASN A 693 2.73 -25.14 19.83
N ASN A 694 3.24 -23.95 20.18
CA ASN A 694 4.63 -23.52 19.97
C ASN A 694 5.60 -24.01 21.05
N SER A 695 5.16 -24.69 22.09
CA SER A 695 6.05 -25.11 23.18
C SER A 695 5.95 -26.58 23.51
N PHE A 696 7.07 -27.16 23.90
CA PHE A 696 7.16 -28.51 24.44
C PHE A 696 8.02 -28.49 25.71
N PRO A 697 7.58 -29.05 26.87
CA PRO A 697 6.21 -29.56 27.09
C PRO A 697 5.14 -28.48 26.88
N ILE A 698 3.95 -28.91 26.48
CA ILE A 698 2.83 -28.00 26.25
C ILE A 698 2.56 -27.21 27.52
N GLN A 699 2.72 -25.90 27.47
CA GLN A 699 2.37 -25.02 28.56
C GLN A 699 0.84 -24.95 28.65
N GLN A 700 0.25 -25.60 29.66
CA GLN A 700 -1.16 -25.41 29.93
C GLN A 700 -1.42 -23.94 30.28
N GLU A 701 -2.16 -23.24 29.42
CA GLU A 701 -2.64 -21.89 29.73
C GLU A 701 -3.32 -21.91 31.11
N SER A 702 -2.84 -21.06 32.01
CA SER A 702 -3.45 -20.97 33.33
C SER A 702 -4.92 -20.61 33.18
N LYS A 703 -5.80 -21.17 34.03
CA LYS A 703 -7.25 -20.84 34.05
C LYS A 703 -7.49 -19.34 34.12
N PHE A 704 -6.55 -18.57 34.67
CA PHE A 704 -6.58 -17.13 34.76
C PHE A 704 -6.34 -16.45 33.39
N ASN A 705 -5.43 -16.95 32.57
CA ASN A 705 -5.20 -16.41 31.24
C ASN A 705 -6.35 -16.73 30.27
N LYS A 706 -6.92 -17.95 30.35
CA LYS A 706 -8.16 -18.29 29.62
C LYS A 706 -9.33 -17.39 30.00
N PHE A 707 -9.45 -17.04 31.26
CA PHE A 707 -10.48 -16.11 31.75
C PHE A 707 -10.24 -14.67 31.27
N LYS A 708 -8.98 -14.21 31.29
CA LYS A 708 -8.59 -12.87 30.84
C LYS A 708 -8.79 -12.68 29.32
N ASN A 709 -8.51 -13.71 28.51
CA ASN A 709 -8.74 -13.70 27.08
C ASN A 709 -10.23 -13.73 26.71
N LYS A 710 -11.05 -14.42 27.53
CA LYS A 710 -12.51 -14.45 27.37
C LYS A 710 -13.22 -13.12 27.70
N ILE A 711 -12.59 -12.25 28.50
CA ILE A 711 -13.11 -10.91 28.86
C ILE A 711 -12.66 -9.84 27.84
N LYS A 712 -11.59 -10.09 27.06
CA LYS A 712 -11.07 -9.14 26.07
C LYS A 712 -11.64 -9.32 24.65
N GLY A 713 -12.34 -10.41 24.36
CA GLY A 713 -13.18 -10.63 23.17
C GLY A 713 -14.64 -10.28 23.54
#